data_ba0a227fa0244416e2e3c7b9d77d0937
#
_entry.id   ba0a227fa0244416e2e3c7b9d77d0937
#
_cell.length_a   1.000
_cell.length_b   1.000
_cell.length_c   1.000
_cell.angle_alpha   90.00
_cell.angle_beta   90.00
_cell.angle_gamma   90.00
#
_symmetry.space_group_name_H-M   'P 1'
#
loop_
_entity.id
_entity.type
_entity.pdbx_description
1 polymer ?
#
loop_
_entity_poly.entity_id
_entity_poly.type
_entity_poly.pdbx_seq_one_letter_code
_entity_poly.pdbx_strand_id
1 'polypeptide(L)'
;MARFCLLPILLCAWVGTALWAADTGTEEPEDFLTPEAVLRAIEGGVDYLRSTQNPNGSWEGFPGYEPGGTALVLLALLASGTAPDDPAVTKGLGYLRQFPKEPAQWQTYPVSLQTMVLCQAGNTEEDRALIERNVKWLVDRQFRTDNAYRGGWSYTGDVPENSRTDNSNSQFAALALYEARRIGIPVPDETWALLREYGMRMQTSDGSWGYKAGAAAKRSGGAPPEELTGSGSGTGSMTCAGIAALAIAGDVENKGAARIDTDRVECCQPTEGDLSARIDRGLAWLGKHFSVRHNPGTDIGSDSWLFYYLYGLERVGRLTSNRFIGQSDWYREGADFLLRKKGMLNKYWKAGTDLEKVNSISTAFALLFLSKGRWPVLISKLRYEAPEQPEGEAWNLHPNDLGHLTEFIERRWRRNLIYQVIDASKATVDDYMQTPVLYICGRVSPLPEDSGARKRLIENLRGYLEQGGFILAEALDGDTTFRSGFFELVAELFPDEPQGGLRLLPDDHPVWNQEVTIPSHLLRPLYGVDFGCRTSVIFIGDPTGTTSPDGGAISVGDVRSSVSCLWELGQKSDRPLPEKVNSEVAAAFALGENILAYATGRELRFKEDTPDKVSLRADAPSASGLFVGILDHGGGSRCAPRAIPNLMKQLASDFGIPAETEVGLVRASGDDLYRYPILFLHGRGALNFTDEQITRLRLYFDRGGFLFANAICAAPAFDRSIRAELKKIFPDTPLERIPADDPLFTGKSGGFEIRELEIRLPAAKDPARAGQSKGKIGQIVKQAPELYGIKSDGRWVVVVSPYDVSCALEGHASAECAGYTRQSAARLSINILLYAAEYL
;
A
#
# COMPACT_ATOMS: atom_id res chain seq x y z
N MET A 1 61.70 -54.34 -38.19
CA MET A 1 62.70 -53.48 -38.86
C MET A 1 62.30 -52.01 -38.67
N ALA A 2 63.25 -51.23 -38.15
CA ALA A 2 63.41 -49.77 -38.20
C ALA A 2 62.23 -48.88 -37.85
N ARG A 3 62.22 -48.25 -36.69
CA ARG A 3 62.89 -46.99 -36.27
C ARG A 3 62.61 -45.81 -37.22
N PHE A 4 61.89 -44.76 -36.62
CA PHE A 4 62.56 -43.48 -36.37
C PHE A 4 61.74 -42.60 -35.47
N CYS A 5 62.35 -42.10 -34.41
CA CYS A 5 61.97 -40.97 -33.54
C CYS A 5 62.11 -39.65 -34.29
N LEU A 6 61.30 -38.68 -33.92
CA LEU A 6 61.67 -37.27 -33.92
C LEU A 6 60.89 -36.47 -32.90
N LEU A 7 61.56 -35.86 -31.94
CA LEU A 7 61.13 -34.88 -30.93
C LEU A 7 60.74 -33.55 -31.60
N PRO A 8 59.85 -32.78 -30.97
CA PRO A 8 59.58 -31.45 -31.38
C PRO A 8 60.40 -30.40 -30.65
N ILE A 9 60.75 -29.37 -31.38
CA ILE A 9 61.47 -28.19 -30.96
C ILE A 9 60.55 -27.30 -30.18
N LEU A 10 60.90 -26.95 -28.93
CA LEU A 10 60.29 -25.88 -28.13
C LEU A 10 60.69 -24.52 -28.73
N LEU A 11 59.69 -23.77 -29.17
CA LEU A 11 59.73 -22.32 -29.36
C LEU A 11 58.94 -21.69 -28.26
N CYS A 12 59.63 -21.11 -27.28
CA CYS A 12 59.07 -20.18 -26.31
C CYS A 12 58.74 -18.85 -27.00
N ALA A 13 57.47 -18.62 -27.27
CA ALA A 13 56.93 -17.31 -27.55
C ALA A 13 56.32 -16.76 -26.26
N TRP A 14 56.98 -15.80 -25.65
CA TRP A 14 56.41 -14.95 -24.62
C TRP A 14 55.29 -14.12 -25.27
N VAL A 15 54.07 -14.53 -25.11
CA VAL A 15 52.90 -13.66 -25.32
C VAL A 15 52.46 -13.18 -23.93
N GLY A 16 52.70 -11.91 -23.68
CA GLY A 16 52.23 -11.23 -22.49
C GLY A 16 50.72 -11.34 -22.41
N THR A 17 50.24 -12.14 -21.51
CA THR A 17 48.80 -12.13 -21.10
C THR A 17 48.60 -10.83 -20.30
N ALA A 18 48.09 -9.80 -20.99
CA ALA A 18 47.37 -8.77 -20.32
C ALA A 18 46.15 -9.47 -19.66
N LEU A 19 46.27 -9.66 -18.37
CA LEU A 19 45.12 -9.92 -17.51
C LEU A 19 44.17 -8.72 -17.67
N TRP A 20 43.20 -8.87 -18.52
CA TRP A 20 41.97 -8.14 -18.37
C TRP A 20 41.39 -8.65 -17.04
N ALA A 21 41.51 -7.85 -15.98
CA ALA A 21 40.62 -7.93 -14.84
C ALA A 21 39.25 -7.70 -15.44
N ALA A 22 38.51 -8.78 -15.63
CA ALA A 22 37.07 -8.68 -15.77
C ALA A 22 36.59 -8.01 -14.49
N ASP A 23 36.19 -6.78 -14.62
CA ASP A 23 35.40 -6.05 -13.64
C ASP A 23 34.14 -6.90 -13.46
N THR A 24 34.15 -7.76 -12.44
CA THR A 24 32.94 -8.38 -11.94
C THR A 24 32.23 -7.31 -11.13
N GLY A 25 31.79 -6.27 -11.83
CA GLY A 25 30.66 -5.50 -11.37
C GLY A 25 29.57 -6.52 -11.15
N THR A 26 29.23 -6.77 -9.92
CA THR A 26 27.99 -7.38 -9.53
C THR A 26 26.91 -6.41 -10.01
N GLU A 27 26.50 -6.54 -11.29
CA GLU A 27 25.23 -6.02 -11.72
C GLU A 27 24.23 -6.61 -10.72
N GLU A 28 23.66 -5.77 -9.88
CA GLU A 28 22.46 -6.15 -9.12
C GLU A 28 21.51 -6.74 -10.17
N PRO A 29 20.92 -7.91 -9.96
CA PRO A 29 20.06 -8.52 -10.94
C PRO A 29 18.97 -7.50 -11.25
N GLU A 30 18.85 -7.08 -12.53
CA GLU A 30 17.80 -6.18 -13.00
C GLU A 30 16.48 -6.63 -12.36
N ASP A 31 15.85 -5.74 -11.60
CA ASP A 31 14.58 -6.03 -10.94
C ASP A 31 13.55 -6.27 -12.04
N PHE A 32 13.25 -7.55 -12.29
CA PHE A 32 12.30 -7.97 -13.32
C PHE A 32 10.88 -7.53 -12.97
N LEU A 33 10.62 -7.25 -11.71
CA LEU A 33 9.32 -6.86 -11.19
C LEU A 33 9.17 -5.35 -11.23
N THR A 34 8.76 -4.83 -12.38
CA THR A 34 8.36 -3.42 -12.52
C THR A 34 6.85 -3.30 -12.80
N PRO A 35 6.22 -2.16 -12.47
CA PRO A 35 4.81 -1.91 -12.79
C PRO A 35 4.49 -2.14 -14.26
N GLU A 36 5.37 -1.69 -15.16
CA GLU A 36 5.21 -1.82 -16.61
C GLU A 36 5.34 -3.28 -17.05
N ALA A 37 6.22 -4.07 -16.43
CA ALA A 37 6.36 -5.48 -16.74
C ALA A 37 5.10 -6.27 -16.33
N VAL A 38 4.55 -5.96 -15.14
CA VAL A 38 3.30 -6.56 -14.66
C VAL A 38 2.14 -6.19 -15.59
N LEU A 39 1.99 -4.90 -15.93
CA LEU A 39 0.93 -4.43 -16.83
C LEU A 39 1.03 -5.09 -18.21
N ARG A 40 2.21 -5.11 -18.83
CA ARG A 40 2.42 -5.80 -20.11
C ARG A 40 2.11 -7.29 -20.03
N ALA A 41 2.41 -7.93 -18.90
CA ALA A 41 2.08 -9.33 -18.70
C ALA A 41 0.56 -9.55 -18.59
N ILE A 42 -0.15 -8.69 -17.88
CA ILE A 42 -1.62 -8.71 -17.77
C ILE A 42 -2.24 -8.48 -19.16
N GLU A 43 -1.87 -7.41 -19.85
CA GLU A 43 -2.37 -7.08 -21.20
C GLU A 43 -2.17 -8.23 -22.18
N GLY A 44 -0.97 -8.81 -22.23
CA GLY A 44 -0.69 -9.94 -23.08
C GLY A 44 -1.54 -11.17 -22.76
N GLY A 45 -1.82 -11.43 -21.47
CA GLY A 45 -2.72 -12.50 -21.04
C GLY A 45 -4.18 -12.25 -21.43
N VAL A 46 -4.65 -11.01 -21.24
CA VAL A 46 -6.00 -10.57 -21.66
C VAL A 46 -6.17 -10.73 -23.18
N ASP A 47 -5.20 -10.27 -23.97
CA ASP A 47 -5.24 -10.41 -25.44
C ASP A 47 -5.23 -11.86 -25.88
N TYR A 48 -4.45 -12.72 -25.21
CA TYR A 48 -4.48 -14.16 -25.48
C TYR A 48 -5.88 -14.74 -25.23
N LEU A 49 -6.49 -14.45 -24.07
CA LEU A 49 -7.83 -14.94 -23.75
C LEU A 49 -8.87 -14.44 -24.75
N ARG A 50 -8.82 -13.16 -25.14
CA ARG A 50 -9.70 -12.63 -26.21
C ARG A 50 -9.54 -13.39 -27.53
N SER A 51 -8.30 -13.68 -27.92
CA SER A 51 -7.98 -14.33 -29.19
C SER A 51 -8.40 -15.82 -29.26
N THR A 52 -8.57 -16.46 -28.09
CA THR A 52 -8.91 -17.89 -27.97
C THR A 52 -10.39 -18.14 -27.69
N GLN A 53 -11.23 -17.09 -27.68
CA GLN A 53 -12.66 -17.24 -27.47
C GLN A 53 -13.33 -17.97 -28.66
N ASN A 54 -14.13 -18.99 -28.36
CA ASN A 54 -14.90 -19.70 -29.35
C ASN A 54 -16.01 -18.83 -29.98
N PRO A 55 -16.47 -19.18 -31.21
CA PRO A 55 -17.58 -18.45 -31.85
C PRO A 55 -18.87 -18.37 -31.03
N ASN A 56 -19.16 -19.32 -30.14
CA ASN A 56 -20.34 -19.33 -29.26
C ASN A 56 -20.14 -18.52 -27.94
N GLY A 57 -18.96 -17.92 -27.75
CA GLY A 57 -18.65 -17.13 -26.56
C GLY A 57 -17.96 -17.91 -25.43
N SER A 58 -17.82 -19.23 -25.54
CA SER A 58 -17.11 -20.05 -24.56
C SER A 58 -15.58 -19.99 -24.72
N TRP A 59 -14.87 -20.51 -23.72
CA TRP A 59 -13.47 -20.90 -23.79
C TRP A 59 -13.31 -22.39 -23.52
N GLU A 60 -12.19 -22.95 -23.96
CA GLU A 60 -11.81 -24.30 -23.62
C GLU A 60 -11.74 -24.45 -22.10
N GLY A 61 -12.35 -25.49 -21.61
CA GLY A 61 -12.44 -25.81 -20.18
C GLY A 61 -12.35 -27.30 -19.95
N PHE A 62 -12.80 -27.76 -18.80
CA PHE A 62 -12.78 -29.18 -18.46
C PHE A 62 -14.03 -29.89 -19.00
N PRO A 63 -13.89 -30.99 -19.75
CA PRO A 63 -15.05 -31.79 -20.15
C PRO A 63 -15.88 -32.22 -18.95
N GLY A 64 -17.18 -32.00 -19.02
CA GLY A 64 -18.14 -32.33 -17.95
C GLY A 64 -18.26 -31.27 -16.84
N TYR A 65 -17.53 -30.16 -16.94
CA TYR A 65 -17.63 -29.03 -15.98
C TYR A 65 -17.98 -27.70 -16.71
N GLU A 66 -18.60 -27.79 -17.85
CA GLU A 66 -19.12 -26.60 -18.52
C GLU A 66 -20.22 -25.93 -17.65
N PRO A 67 -20.21 -24.64 -17.49
CA PRO A 67 -19.40 -23.59 -18.11
C PRO A 67 -18.21 -23.13 -17.26
N GLY A 68 -17.72 -23.92 -16.31
CA GLY A 68 -16.72 -23.50 -15.30
C GLY A 68 -15.44 -22.86 -15.89
N GLY A 69 -14.92 -23.43 -17.00
CA GLY A 69 -13.74 -22.85 -17.67
C GLY A 69 -14.03 -21.45 -18.22
N THR A 70 -15.17 -21.28 -18.88
CA THR A 70 -15.63 -19.98 -19.38
C THR A 70 -15.83 -18.98 -18.24
N ALA A 71 -16.43 -19.41 -17.14
CA ALA A 71 -16.62 -18.54 -15.96
C ALA A 71 -15.28 -18.12 -15.34
N LEU A 72 -14.30 -19.04 -15.24
CA LEU A 72 -12.98 -18.70 -14.72
C LEU A 72 -12.26 -17.66 -15.59
N VAL A 73 -12.33 -17.83 -16.94
CA VAL A 73 -11.75 -16.84 -17.87
C VAL A 73 -12.43 -15.49 -17.77
N LEU A 74 -13.77 -15.44 -17.70
CA LEU A 74 -14.51 -14.18 -17.50
C LEU A 74 -14.14 -13.50 -16.18
N LEU A 75 -14.01 -14.27 -15.10
CA LEU A 75 -13.56 -13.75 -13.82
C LEU A 75 -12.17 -13.10 -13.91
N ALA A 76 -11.25 -13.74 -14.66
CA ALA A 76 -9.91 -13.20 -14.88
C ALA A 76 -9.92 -11.94 -15.75
N LEU A 77 -10.70 -11.89 -16.82
CA LEU A 77 -10.84 -10.69 -17.67
C LEU A 77 -11.39 -9.50 -16.88
N LEU A 78 -12.47 -9.71 -16.13
CA LEU A 78 -13.06 -8.67 -15.28
C LEU A 78 -12.09 -8.20 -14.19
N ALA A 79 -11.39 -9.13 -13.53
CA ALA A 79 -10.39 -8.81 -12.52
C ALA A 79 -9.19 -8.02 -13.08
N SER A 80 -8.89 -8.23 -14.37
CA SER A 80 -7.84 -7.51 -15.10
C SER A 80 -8.27 -6.14 -15.64
N GLY A 81 -9.46 -5.67 -15.26
CA GLY A 81 -9.98 -4.36 -15.65
C GLY A 81 -10.65 -4.33 -17.02
N THR A 82 -10.90 -5.49 -17.65
CA THR A 82 -11.72 -5.53 -18.86
C THR A 82 -13.15 -5.15 -18.54
N ALA A 83 -13.68 -4.16 -19.23
CA ALA A 83 -15.02 -3.62 -18.98
C ALA A 83 -16.12 -4.68 -19.22
N PRO A 84 -17.23 -4.65 -18.45
CA PRO A 84 -18.34 -5.59 -18.65
C PRO A 84 -19.00 -5.52 -20.04
N ASP A 85 -18.91 -4.39 -20.71
CA ASP A 85 -19.39 -4.15 -22.07
C ASP A 85 -18.39 -4.49 -23.18
N ASP A 86 -17.19 -4.98 -22.84
CA ASP A 86 -16.21 -5.52 -23.80
C ASP A 86 -16.87 -6.64 -24.61
N PRO A 87 -16.68 -6.68 -25.96
CA PRO A 87 -17.30 -7.67 -26.82
C PRO A 87 -17.03 -9.13 -26.40
N ALA A 88 -15.83 -9.44 -25.92
CA ALA A 88 -15.50 -10.79 -25.48
C ALA A 88 -16.20 -11.13 -24.15
N VAL A 89 -16.27 -10.16 -23.21
CA VAL A 89 -16.99 -10.32 -21.95
C VAL A 89 -18.48 -10.47 -22.19
N THR A 90 -19.10 -9.57 -22.96
CA THR A 90 -20.52 -9.61 -23.31
C THR A 90 -20.93 -10.94 -23.94
N LYS A 91 -20.13 -11.43 -24.88
CA LYS A 91 -20.38 -12.69 -25.56
C LYS A 91 -20.22 -13.90 -24.63
N GLY A 92 -19.21 -13.86 -23.76
CA GLY A 92 -18.98 -14.87 -22.74
C GLY A 92 -20.09 -14.90 -21.69
N LEU A 93 -20.58 -13.74 -21.24
CA LEU A 93 -21.72 -13.63 -20.33
C LEU A 93 -23.00 -14.19 -20.98
N GLY A 94 -23.23 -13.90 -22.28
CA GLY A 94 -24.36 -14.47 -23.03
C GLY A 94 -24.32 -16.00 -23.08
N TYR A 95 -23.11 -16.59 -23.21
CA TYR A 95 -22.95 -18.05 -23.10
C TYR A 95 -23.21 -18.53 -21.67
N LEU A 96 -22.63 -17.87 -20.67
CA LEU A 96 -22.70 -18.26 -19.27
C LEU A 96 -24.13 -18.21 -18.70
N ARG A 97 -24.95 -17.23 -19.06
CA ARG A 97 -26.34 -17.07 -18.63
C ARG A 97 -27.26 -18.21 -19.05
N GLN A 98 -26.86 -18.99 -20.07
CA GLN A 98 -27.64 -20.14 -20.53
C GLN A 98 -27.54 -21.36 -19.62
N PHE A 99 -26.61 -21.36 -18.65
CA PHE A 99 -26.38 -22.51 -17.77
C PHE A 99 -26.95 -22.32 -16.37
N PRO A 100 -27.21 -23.42 -15.63
CA PRO A 100 -27.31 -24.81 -16.13
C PRO A 100 -28.59 -25.04 -16.94
N LYS A 101 -28.47 -25.81 -18.04
CA LYS A 101 -29.61 -26.18 -18.89
C LYS A 101 -30.26 -27.50 -18.43
N GLU A 102 -29.43 -28.41 -17.91
CA GLU A 102 -29.80 -29.78 -17.56
C GLU A 102 -29.38 -30.10 -16.11
N PRO A 103 -30.04 -31.04 -15.41
CA PRO A 103 -29.70 -31.41 -14.04
C PRO A 103 -28.24 -31.83 -13.85
N ALA A 104 -27.62 -32.50 -14.82
CA ALA A 104 -26.22 -32.93 -14.73
C ALA A 104 -25.20 -31.77 -14.70
N GLN A 105 -25.60 -30.57 -15.13
CA GLN A 105 -24.75 -29.38 -15.16
C GLN A 105 -24.73 -28.60 -13.81
N TRP A 106 -25.63 -29.02 -12.88
CA TRP A 106 -25.62 -28.46 -11.54
C TRP A 106 -24.51 -29.07 -10.71
N GLN A 107 -23.35 -28.37 -10.69
CA GLN A 107 -22.16 -28.79 -9.97
C GLN A 107 -21.56 -27.59 -9.23
N THR A 108 -20.89 -27.85 -8.11
CA THR A 108 -20.43 -26.81 -7.20
C THR A 108 -19.49 -25.82 -7.88
N TYR A 109 -18.47 -26.26 -8.64
CA TYR A 109 -17.55 -25.37 -9.33
C TYR A 109 -18.23 -24.48 -10.36
N PRO A 110 -18.97 -25.02 -11.37
CA PRO A 110 -19.61 -24.18 -12.37
C PRO A 110 -20.60 -23.17 -11.77
N VAL A 111 -21.42 -23.60 -10.80
CA VAL A 111 -22.41 -22.73 -10.15
C VAL A 111 -21.70 -21.64 -9.34
N SER A 112 -20.63 -21.99 -8.60
CA SER A 112 -19.89 -21.03 -7.81
C SER A 112 -19.18 -19.99 -8.68
N LEU A 113 -18.46 -20.43 -9.72
CA LEU A 113 -17.76 -19.53 -10.65
C LEU A 113 -18.75 -18.64 -11.42
N GLN A 114 -19.87 -19.19 -11.89
CA GLN A 114 -20.93 -18.40 -12.52
C GLN A 114 -21.45 -17.31 -11.58
N THR A 115 -21.70 -17.65 -10.30
CA THR A 115 -22.16 -16.69 -9.29
C THR A 115 -21.15 -15.57 -9.12
N MET A 116 -19.86 -15.89 -8.93
CA MET A 116 -18.78 -14.89 -8.77
C MET A 116 -18.69 -13.95 -9.98
N VAL A 117 -18.77 -14.49 -11.19
CA VAL A 117 -18.72 -13.68 -12.44
C VAL A 117 -19.91 -12.73 -12.51
N LEU A 118 -21.14 -13.22 -12.27
CA LEU A 118 -22.35 -12.40 -12.33
C LEU A 118 -22.35 -11.31 -11.26
N CYS A 119 -21.85 -11.61 -10.06
CA CYS A 119 -21.66 -10.60 -8.99
C CYS A 119 -20.67 -9.49 -9.41
N GLN A 120 -19.63 -9.83 -10.16
CA GLN A 120 -18.60 -8.87 -10.57
C GLN A 120 -18.97 -8.11 -11.85
N ALA A 121 -19.63 -8.76 -12.79
CA ALA A 121 -19.91 -8.19 -14.12
C ALA A 121 -21.12 -7.27 -14.16
N GLY A 122 -22.08 -7.50 -13.22
CA GLY A 122 -23.31 -7.00 -13.51
C GLY A 122 -24.22 -6.33 -12.60
N ASN A 123 -25.39 -6.07 -12.95
CA ASN A 123 -26.50 -5.63 -12.11
C ASN A 123 -27.78 -5.57 -12.94
N THR A 124 -27.95 -6.51 -13.88
CA THR A 124 -29.24 -6.66 -14.52
C THR A 124 -30.16 -7.43 -13.58
N GLU A 125 -31.47 -7.21 -13.68
CA GLU A 125 -32.46 -8.00 -12.94
C GLU A 125 -32.33 -9.51 -13.25
N GLU A 126 -31.98 -9.85 -14.49
CA GLU A 126 -31.72 -11.21 -14.92
C GLU A 126 -30.54 -11.83 -14.18
N ASP A 127 -29.42 -11.12 -14.07
CA ASP A 127 -28.22 -11.59 -13.36
C ASP A 127 -28.53 -11.79 -11.88
N ARG A 128 -29.28 -10.87 -11.25
CA ARG A 128 -29.69 -10.99 -9.87
C ARG A 128 -30.54 -12.25 -9.62
N ALA A 129 -31.52 -12.54 -10.49
CA ALA A 129 -32.33 -13.74 -10.39
C ALA A 129 -31.49 -15.03 -10.54
N LEU A 130 -30.49 -15.01 -11.43
CA LEU A 130 -29.55 -16.14 -11.59
C LEU A 130 -28.68 -16.33 -10.34
N ILE A 131 -28.17 -15.24 -9.75
CA ILE A 131 -27.39 -15.29 -8.51
C ILE A 131 -28.23 -15.83 -7.37
N GLU A 132 -29.44 -15.33 -7.16
CA GLU A 132 -30.37 -15.81 -6.11
C GLU A 132 -30.66 -17.30 -6.26
N ARG A 133 -30.92 -17.77 -7.48
CA ARG A 133 -31.10 -19.19 -7.79
C ARG A 133 -29.89 -20.03 -7.42
N ASN A 134 -28.70 -19.56 -7.79
CA ASN A 134 -27.42 -20.25 -7.53
C ASN A 134 -27.11 -20.28 -6.03
N VAL A 135 -27.32 -19.16 -5.32
CA VAL A 135 -27.17 -19.07 -3.86
C VAL A 135 -28.08 -20.07 -3.17
N LYS A 136 -29.39 -20.10 -3.57
CA LYS A 136 -30.31 -21.08 -3.03
C LYS A 136 -29.83 -22.51 -3.25
N TRP A 137 -29.34 -22.82 -4.46
CA TRP A 137 -28.83 -24.16 -4.78
C TRP A 137 -27.63 -24.52 -3.92
N LEU A 138 -26.65 -23.62 -3.76
CA LEU A 138 -25.46 -23.84 -2.94
C LEU A 138 -25.83 -24.04 -1.46
N VAL A 139 -26.76 -23.26 -0.92
CA VAL A 139 -27.24 -23.40 0.46
C VAL A 139 -27.95 -24.74 0.66
N ASP A 140 -28.84 -25.15 -0.28
CA ASP A 140 -29.57 -26.42 -0.23
C ASP A 140 -28.65 -27.66 -0.36
N ARG A 141 -27.45 -27.49 -0.92
CA ARG A 141 -26.45 -28.55 -1.17
C ARG A 141 -25.33 -28.62 -0.15
N GLN A 142 -25.33 -27.71 0.81
CA GLN A 142 -24.41 -27.83 1.94
C GLN A 142 -24.73 -29.07 2.77
N PHE A 143 -23.73 -29.85 3.10
CA PHE A 143 -23.86 -31.06 3.92
C PHE A 143 -24.34 -30.74 5.32
N ARG A 144 -25.50 -31.31 5.72
CA ARG A 144 -26.13 -31.07 7.04
C ARG A 144 -26.17 -32.31 7.92
N THR A 145 -25.88 -33.49 7.36
CA THR A 145 -25.87 -34.75 8.11
C THR A 145 -24.74 -34.71 9.16
N ASP A 146 -25.08 -35.18 10.37
CA ASP A 146 -24.11 -35.18 11.48
C ASP A 146 -23.03 -36.24 11.28
N ASN A 147 -21.97 -35.87 10.57
CA ASN A 147 -20.79 -36.66 10.31
C ASN A 147 -19.58 -35.74 10.02
N ALA A 148 -18.40 -36.35 9.73
CA ALA A 148 -17.16 -35.62 9.45
C ALA A 148 -17.24 -34.67 8.25
N TYR A 149 -18.25 -34.76 7.41
CA TYR A 149 -18.41 -33.96 6.19
C TYR A 149 -19.40 -32.80 6.34
N ARG A 150 -20.08 -32.72 7.50
CA ARG A 150 -21.06 -31.66 7.78
C ARG A 150 -20.47 -30.28 7.57
N GLY A 151 -21.15 -29.43 6.85
CA GLY A 151 -20.81 -28.05 6.58
C GLY A 151 -20.03 -27.79 5.29
N GLY A 152 -19.53 -28.84 4.62
CA GLY A 152 -18.81 -28.73 3.36
C GLY A 152 -19.70 -28.99 2.13
N TRP A 153 -19.09 -28.95 0.94
CA TRP A 153 -19.70 -29.24 -0.35
C TRP A 153 -18.94 -30.34 -1.10
N SER A 154 -19.65 -31.01 -1.99
CA SER A 154 -19.14 -32.03 -2.93
C SER A 154 -19.30 -31.54 -4.38
N TYR A 155 -18.80 -32.29 -5.34
CA TYR A 155 -18.87 -31.95 -6.77
C TYR A 155 -20.30 -31.87 -7.29
N THR A 156 -21.12 -32.86 -6.97
CA THR A 156 -22.49 -32.99 -7.49
C THR A 156 -23.51 -32.62 -6.44
N GLY A 157 -24.69 -32.15 -6.91
CA GLY A 157 -25.79 -31.77 -6.06
C GLY A 157 -26.53 -32.93 -5.39
N ASP A 158 -26.34 -34.16 -5.85
CA ASP A 158 -26.89 -35.32 -5.15
C ASP A 158 -26.00 -35.68 -3.98
N VAL A 159 -26.58 -35.71 -2.78
CA VAL A 159 -25.95 -36.05 -1.53
C VAL A 159 -26.39 -37.45 -1.09
N PRO A 160 -25.86 -38.51 -1.74
CA PRO A 160 -26.07 -39.85 -1.18
C PRO A 160 -25.44 -39.92 0.21
N GLU A 161 -25.97 -40.77 1.09
CA GLU A 161 -25.41 -41.00 2.45
C GLU A 161 -23.89 -41.28 2.47
N ASN A 162 -23.32 -41.71 1.35
CA ASN A 162 -21.89 -42.01 1.16
C ASN A 162 -21.08 -40.90 0.46
N SER A 163 -21.68 -39.77 0.10
CA SER A 163 -20.97 -38.64 -0.54
C SER A 163 -19.95 -38.04 0.43
N ARG A 164 -18.84 -37.57 -0.12
CA ARG A 164 -17.75 -36.96 0.63
C ARG A 164 -17.55 -35.54 0.16
N THR A 165 -17.53 -34.61 1.08
CA THR A 165 -17.15 -33.24 0.83
C THR A 165 -15.65 -33.14 0.67
N ASP A 166 -15.17 -32.11 0.00
CA ASP A 166 -13.76 -31.77 -0.07
C ASP A 166 -13.55 -30.27 0.08
N ASN A 167 -12.31 -29.92 0.46
CA ASN A 167 -11.94 -28.53 0.75
C ASN A 167 -11.94 -27.66 -0.51
N SER A 168 -11.71 -28.23 -1.67
CA SER A 168 -11.67 -27.49 -2.93
C SER A 168 -13.05 -27.03 -3.37
N ASN A 169 -14.08 -27.92 -3.36
CA ASN A 169 -15.45 -27.54 -3.63
C ASN A 169 -15.98 -26.56 -2.55
N SER A 170 -15.66 -26.83 -1.27
CA SER A 170 -16.14 -26.02 -0.16
C SER A 170 -15.66 -24.57 -0.23
N GLN A 171 -14.41 -24.33 -0.60
CA GLN A 171 -13.90 -22.96 -0.75
C GLN A 171 -14.58 -22.20 -1.90
N PHE A 172 -14.85 -22.86 -3.06
CA PHE A 172 -15.52 -22.16 -4.16
C PHE A 172 -16.98 -21.84 -3.82
N ALA A 173 -17.68 -22.74 -3.13
CA ALA A 173 -19.00 -22.45 -2.62
C ALA A 173 -18.98 -21.27 -1.62
N ALA A 174 -18.03 -21.27 -0.68
CA ALA A 174 -17.86 -20.18 0.28
C ALA A 174 -17.61 -18.83 -0.42
N LEU A 175 -16.69 -18.80 -1.41
CA LEU A 175 -16.40 -17.59 -2.18
C LEU A 175 -17.62 -17.06 -2.93
N ALA A 176 -18.36 -17.94 -3.60
CA ALA A 176 -19.56 -17.55 -4.34
C ALA A 176 -20.64 -16.98 -3.43
N LEU A 177 -20.89 -17.62 -2.29
CA LEU A 177 -21.86 -17.14 -1.30
C LEU A 177 -21.42 -15.81 -0.68
N TYR A 178 -20.14 -15.64 -0.44
CA TYR A 178 -19.57 -14.39 0.09
C TYR A 178 -19.70 -13.23 -0.90
N GLU A 179 -19.36 -13.42 -2.18
CA GLU A 179 -19.53 -12.38 -3.21
C GLU A 179 -21.02 -12.03 -3.40
N ALA A 180 -21.92 -13.02 -3.38
CA ALA A 180 -23.35 -12.77 -3.45
C ALA A 180 -23.85 -11.93 -2.26
N ARG A 181 -23.38 -12.24 -1.04
CA ARG A 181 -23.70 -11.46 0.16
C ARG A 181 -23.21 -10.01 0.05
N ARG A 182 -22.01 -9.77 -0.49
CA ARG A 182 -21.46 -8.41 -0.70
C ARG A 182 -22.33 -7.52 -1.58
N ILE A 183 -23.08 -8.12 -2.53
CA ILE A 183 -24.04 -7.38 -3.36
C ILE A 183 -25.48 -7.38 -2.80
N GLY A 184 -25.65 -7.82 -1.55
CA GLY A 184 -26.94 -7.79 -0.83
C GLY A 184 -27.88 -8.96 -1.10
N ILE A 185 -27.37 -10.12 -1.57
CA ILE A 185 -28.15 -11.36 -1.64
C ILE A 185 -28.04 -12.08 -0.28
N PRO A 186 -29.16 -12.38 0.39
CA PRO A 186 -29.12 -12.98 1.72
C PRO A 186 -28.65 -14.43 1.66
N VAL A 187 -27.75 -14.79 2.58
CA VAL A 187 -27.30 -16.17 2.83
C VAL A 187 -27.57 -16.47 4.31
N PRO A 188 -28.19 -17.62 4.64
CA PRO A 188 -28.53 -17.96 6.03
C PRO A 188 -27.29 -18.02 6.94
N ASP A 189 -27.38 -17.47 8.16
CA ASP A 189 -26.29 -17.51 9.15
C ASP A 189 -25.86 -18.94 9.48
N GLU A 190 -26.79 -19.90 9.51
CA GLU A 190 -26.46 -21.31 9.71
C GLU A 190 -25.47 -21.87 8.68
N THR A 191 -25.52 -21.37 7.44
CA THR A 191 -24.56 -21.78 6.38
C THR A 191 -23.13 -21.42 6.75
N TRP A 192 -22.93 -20.27 7.32
CA TRP A 192 -21.60 -19.79 7.75
C TRP A 192 -21.12 -20.53 9.00
N ALA A 193 -21.98 -20.72 9.98
CA ALA A 193 -21.68 -21.53 11.17
C ALA A 193 -21.24 -22.96 10.80
N LEU A 194 -21.95 -23.60 9.90
CA LEU A 194 -21.59 -24.93 9.40
C LEU A 194 -20.28 -24.93 8.63
N LEU A 195 -20.00 -23.90 7.81
CA LEU A 195 -18.73 -23.77 7.10
C LEU A 195 -17.55 -23.60 8.08
N ARG A 196 -17.71 -22.78 9.10
CA ARG A 196 -16.70 -22.58 10.16
C ARG A 196 -16.40 -23.92 10.85
N GLU A 197 -17.43 -24.61 11.35
CA GLU A 197 -17.28 -25.92 12.00
C GLU A 197 -16.57 -26.93 11.08
N TYR A 198 -16.90 -26.95 9.80
CA TYR A 198 -16.25 -27.79 8.81
C TYR A 198 -14.77 -27.44 8.64
N GLY A 199 -14.45 -26.17 8.43
CA GLY A 199 -13.07 -25.70 8.26
C GLY A 199 -12.20 -26.02 9.48
N MET A 200 -12.70 -25.78 10.69
CA MET A 200 -12.01 -26.09 11.93
C MET A 200 -11.76 -27.61 12.08
N ARG A 201 -12.75 -28.43 11.78
CA ARG A 201 -12.70 -29.89 11.87
C ARG A 201 -11.76 -30.52 10.83
N MET A 202 -11.61 -29.89 9.66
CA MET A 202 -10.77 -30.38 8.58
C MET A 202 -9.29 -30.02 8.74
N GLN A 203 -8.95 -29.15 9.69
CA GLN A 203 -7.56 -28.78 9.97
C GLN A 203 -6.80 -29.95 10.59
N THR A 204 -5.61 -30.25 10.08
CA THR A 204 -4.71 -31.27 10.62
C THR A 204 -3.95 -30.76 11.85
N SER A 205 -3.33 -31.64 12.60
CA SER A 205 -2.58 -31.26 13.82
C SER A 205 -1.37 -30.38 13.56
N ASP A 206 -0.80 -30.41 12.33
CA ASP A 206 0.30 -29.51 11.91
C ASP A 206 -0.16 -28.14 11.40
N GLY A 207 -1.48 -27.86 11.43
CA GLY A 207 -2.07 -26.62 11.02
C GLY A 207 -2.51 -26.56 9.55
N SER A 208 -2.19 -27.57 8.74
CA SER A 208 -2.54 -27.61 7.31
C SER A 208 -3.94 -28.15 7.06
N TRP A 209 -4.35 -28.16 5.80
CA TRP A 209 -5.55 -28.86 5.32
C TRP A 209 -5.19 -29.82 4.19
N GLY A 210 -5.81 -31.01 4.20
CA GLY A 210 -5.77 -31.94 3.09
C GLY A 210 -7.00 -31.81 2.19
N TYR A 211 -6.99 -32.53 1.06
CA TYR A 211 -8.11 -32.48 0.09
C TYR A 211 -9.42 -33.04 0.67
N LYS A 212 -9.34 -34.14 1.45
CA LYS A 212 -10.48 -34.83 2.07
C LYS A 212 -10.24 -35.07 3.55
N ALA A 213 -11.34 -35.28 4.31
CA ALA A 213 -11.23 -35.78 5.69
C ALA A 213 -10.45 -37.10 5.74
N GLY A 214 -9.52 -37.18 6.65
CA GLY A 214 -8.67 -38.35 6.79
C GLY A 214 -9.37 -39.59 7.36
N ALA A 215 -8.67 -40.73 7.35
CA ALA A 215 -9.20 -42.00 7.81
C ALA A 215 -9.58 -42.05 9.31
N ALA A 216 -8.98 -41.18 10.16
CA ALA A 216 -9.34 -41.06 11.57
C ALA A 216 -10.77 -40.52 11.78
N ALA A 217 -11.25 -39.67 10.87
CA ALA A 217 -12.63 -39.18 10.90
C ALA A 217 -13.69 -40.27 10.72
N LYS A 218 -13.31 -41.48 10.29
CA LYS A 218 -14.22 -42.62 10.08
C LYS A 218 -14.54 -43.43 11.31
N ARG A 219 -13.83 -43.24 12.46
CA ARG A 219 -13.86 -44.15 13.59
C ARG A 219 -14.67 -43.73 14.82
N SER A 220 -15.23 -42.54 14.89
CA SER A 220 -15.84 -42.11 16.13
C SER A 220 -17.35 -41.98 16.07
N GLY A 221 -18.01 -43.05 16.41
CA GLY A 221 -19.26 -42.91 17.15
C GLY A 221 -18.94 -42.41 18.56
N GLY A 222 -19.08 -41.12 18.83
CA GLY A 222 -19.10 -40.60 20.19
C GLY A 222 -17.90 -39.84 20.74
N ALA A 223 -16.87 -39.49 19.97
CA ALA A 223 -15.83 -38.54 20.41
C ALA A 223 -16.25 -37.09 20.25
N PRO A 224 -15.87 -36.14 21.14
CA PRO A 224 -16.17 -34.73 20.99
C PRO A 224 -15.57 -34.18 19.69
N PRO A 225 -16.18 -33.13 19.08
CA PRO A 225 -15.71 -32.52 17.81
C PRO A 225 -14.26 -32.05 17.82
N GLU A 226 -13.67 -31.84 18.97
CA GLU A 226 -12.33 -31.31 19.17
C GLU A 226 -11.19 -32.31 18.85
N GLU A 227 -11.47 -33.61 18.77
CA GLU A 227 -10.45 -34.66 18.54
C GLU A 227 -10.39 -35.20 17.09
N LEU A 228 -11.23 -34.72 16.19
CA LEU A 228 -11.24 -35.12 14.79
C LEU A 228 -10.21 -34.35 13.97
N THR A 229 -8.92 -34.60 14.20
CA THR A 229 -7.85 -34.06 13.37
C THR A 229 -7.85 -34.74 12.00
N GLY A 230 -7.88 -33.95 10.92
CA GLY A 230 -7.72 -34.45 9.55
C GLY A 230 -6.44 -35.29 9.44
N SER A 231 -6.52 -36.53 8.95
CA SER A 231 -5.37 -37.40 8.72
C SER A 231 -5.09 -37.52 7.23
N GLY A 232 -4.46 -36.52 6.68
CA GLY A 232 -3.96 -36.54 5.31
C GLY A 232 -2.74 -35.60 5.23
N SER A 233 -1.84 -35.80 4.30
CA SER A 233 -0.79 -34.80 4.04
C SER A 233 -1.45 -33.51 3.57
N GLY A 234 -1.21 -32.41 4.30
CA GLY A 234 -1.65 -31.08 3.87
C GLY A 234 -0.96 -30.66 2.59
N THR A 235 -1.67 -29.90 1.76
CA THR A 235 -1.08 -29.25 0.58
C THR A 235 -1.24 -27.74 0.66
N GLY A 236 -0.40 -26.99 -0.05
CA GLY A 236 -0.47 -25.54 -0.09
C GLY A 236 -1.85 -25.06 -0.56
N SER A 237 -2.35 -25.61 -1.66
CA SER A 237 -3.67 -25.24 -2.22
C SER A 237 -4.82 -25.52 -1.26
N MET A 238 -4.80 -26.64 -0.54
CA MET A 238 -5.88 -26.97 0.40
C MET A 238 -5.74 -26.21 1.71
N THR A 239 -4.53 -25.91 2.14
CA THR A 239 -4.29 -25.02 3.28
C THR A 239 -4.82 -23.60 2.97
N CYS A 240 -4.55 -23.08 1.77
CA CYS A 240 -5.17 -21.85 1.31
C CYS A 240 -6.70 -21.92 1.32
N ALA A 241 -7.28 -23.03 0.90
CA ALA A 241 -8.72 -23.26 0.89
C ALA A 241 -9.33 -23.22 2.30
N GLY A 242 -8.68 -23.89 3.27
CA GLY A 242 -9.10 -23.91 4.66
C GLY A 242 -9.04 -22.53 5.32
N ILE A 243 -7.93 -21.83 5.15
CA ILE A 243 -7.77 -20.45 5.65
C ILE A 243 -8.83 -19.53 5.04
N ALA A 244 -9.04 -19.58 3.72
CA ALA A 244 -10.03 -18.74 3.04
C ALA A 244 -11.46 -19.02 3.55
N ALA A 245 -11.82 -20.29 3.74
CA ALA A 245 -13.13 -20.66 4.26
C ALA A 245 -13.35 -20.14 5.69
N LEU A 246 -12.33 -20.28 6.57
CA LEU A 246 -12.42 -19.78 7.94
C LEU A 246 -12.41 -18.26 8.00
N ALA A 247 -11.60 -17.58 7.19
CA ALA A 247 -11.58 -16.12 7.14
C ALA A 247 -12.92 -15.56 6.67
N ILE A 248 -13.54 -16.14 5.64
CA ILE A 248 -14.87 -15.76 5.16
C ILE A 248 -15.94 -16.01 6.23
N ALA A 249 -15.95 -17.20 6.84
CA ALA A 249 -16.92 -17.50 7.89
C ALA A 249 -16.77 -16.55 9.08
N GLY A 250 -15.53 -16.25 9.47
CA GLY A 250 -15.20 -15.31 10.54
C GLY A 250 -15.70 -13.89 10.23
N ASP A 251 -15.43 -13.38 9.03
CA ASP A 251 -15.88 -12.05 8.60
C ASP A 251 -17.42 -11.91 8.63
N VAL A 252 -18.11 -12.95 8.20
CA VAL A 252 -19.59 -12.96 8.17
C VAL A 252 -20.23 -13.16 9.53
N GLU A 253 -19.73 -14.12 10.33
CA GLU A 253 -20.26 -14.43 11.67
C GLU A 253 -19.81 -13.40 12.71
N ASN A 254 -18.72 -12.68 12.40
CA ASN A 254 -18.13 -11.78 13.36
C ASN A 254 -19.14 -10.69 13.71
N LYS A 255 -19.65 -10.80 14.93
CA LYS A 255 -20.50 -9.76 15.53
C LYS A 255 -19.70 -8.51 15.89
N GLY A 256 -18.42 -8.48 15.52
CA GLY A 256 -17.45 -7.45 15.84
C GLY A 256 -17.05 -7.45 17.31
N ALA A 257 -15.87 -6.92 17.59
CA ALA A 257 -15.45 -6.61 18.96
C ALA A 257 -16.27 -5.44 19.55
N ALA A 258 -17.05 -4.75 18.72
CA ALA A 258 -17.91 -3.63 19.10
C ALA A 258 -19.39 -4.07 19.14
N ARG A 259 -20.08 -3.71 20.23
CA ARG A 259 -21.50 -3.94 20.45
C ARG A 259 -22.20 -2.65 20.84
N ILE A 260 -23.50 -2.61 20.64
CA ILE A 260 -24.33 -1.48 21.09
C ILE A 260 -25.03 -1.90 22.38
N ASP A 261 -24.81 -1.15 23.44
CA ASP A 261 -25.60 -1.21 24.65
C ASP A 261 -26.40 0.09 24.78
N THR A 262 -27.73 -0.02 24.59
CA THR A 262 -28.69 1.07 24.59
C THR A 262 -28.34 2.20 23.59
N ASP A 263 -27.55 3.19 23.97
CA ASP A 263 -27.13 4.36 23.17
C ASP A 263 -25.61 4.57 23.13
N ARG A 264 -24.85 3.54 23.53
CA ARG A 264 -23.38 3.53 23.57
C ARG A 264 -22.81 2.35 22.79
N VAL A 265 -21.57 2.53 22.32
CA VAL A 265 -20.81 1.46 21.73
C VAL A 265 -19.84 0.91 22.77
N GLU A 266 -20.01 -0.35 23.13
CA GLU A 266 -19.04 -1.10 23.93
C GLU A 266 -18.02 -1.75 23.04
N CYS A 267 -16.75 -1.59 23.38
CA CYS A 267 -15.61 -2.00 22.59
C CYS A 267 -14.87 -3.20 23.20
N CYS A 268 -14.02 -3.82 22.39
CA CYS A 268 -13.05 -4.83 22.80
C CYS A 268 -13.70 -6.02 23.53
N GLN A 269 -14.89 -6.40 23.14
CA GLN A 269 -15.48 -7.63 23.61
C GLN A 269 -14.63 -8.82 23.13
N PRO A 270 -14.40 -9.84 23.99
CA PRO A 270 -13.66 -11.02 23.57
C PRO A 270 -14.29 -11.62 22.33
N THR A 271 -13.55 -11.69 21.23
CA THR A 271 -13.93 -12.51 20.09
C THR A 271 -13.62 -13.98 20.42
N GLU A 272 -14.39 -14.94 19.89
CA GLU A 272 -14.13 -16.36 20.11
C GLU A 272 -12.71 -16.69 19.58
N GLY A 273 -11.74 -16.83 20.47
CA GLY A 273 -10.30 -16.88 20.16
C GLY A 273 -9.82 -18.12 19.38
N ASP A 274 -10.68 -19.15 19.18
CA ASP A 274 -10.26 -20.40 18.51
C ASP A 274 -10.13 -20.22 16.99
N LEU A 275 -10.92 -19.35 16.36
CA LEU A 275 -10.91 -19.16 14.91
C LEU A 275 -9.63 -18.47 14.44
N SER A 276 -9.22 -17.38 15.09
CA SER A 276 -7.97 -16.66 14.78
C SER A 276 -6.77 -17.61 14.95
N ALA A 277 -6.68 -18.32 16.06
CA ALA A 277 -5.63 -19.30 16.32
C ALA A 277 -5.55 -20.41 15.25
N ARG A 278 -6.69 -20.80 14.66
CA ARG A 278 -6.73 -21.78 13.57
C ARG A 278 -6.16 -21.21 12.27
N ILE A 279 -6.55 -19.97 11.93
CA ILE A 279 -6.03 -19.26 10.77
C ILE A 279 -4.51 -19.08 10.92
N ASP A 280 -4.04 -18.65 12.09
CA ASP A 280 -2.62 -18.42 12.37
C ASP A 280 -1.78 -19.71 12.26
N ARG A 281 -2.29 -20.85 12.73
CA ARG A 281 -1.61 -22.14 12.52
C ARG A 281 -1.52 -22.48 11.02
N GLY A 282 -2.55 -22.20 10.24
CA GLY A 282 -2.53 -22.37 8.78
C GLY A 282 -1.51 -21.46 8.11
N LEU A 283 -1.47 -20.20 8.49
CA LEU A 283 -0.49 -19.23 8.00
C LEU A 283 0.94 -19.62 8.40
N ALA A 284 1.15 -20.11 9.62
CA ALA A 284 2.44 -20.62 10.07
C ALA A 284 2.90 -21.82 9.24
N TRP A 285 1.99 -22.74 8.93
CA TRP A 285 2.30 -23.89 8.06
C TRP A 285 2.65 -23.42 6.64
N LEU A 286 1.86 -22.52 6.04
CA LEU A 286 2.16 -21.94 4.73
C LEU A 286 3.50 -21.21 4.73
N GLY A 287 3.81 -20.44 5.77
CA GLY A 287 5.07 -19.71 5.89
C GLY A 287 6.28 -20.64 5.99
N LYS A 288 6.15 -21.77 6.72
CA LYS A 288 7.19 -22.78 6.83
C LYS A 288 7.46 -23.52 5.51
N HIS A 289 6.43 -23.71 4.68
CA HIS A 289 6.50 -24.47 3.44
C HIS A 289 6.34 -23.55 2.21
N PHE A 290 6.52 -22.26 2.37
CA PHE A 290 6.27 -21.29 1.31
C PHE A 290 7.04 -21.59 0.03
N SER A 291 6.34 -21.57 -1.10
CA SER A 291 6.94 -21.69 -2.42
C SER A 291 6.02 -21.05 -3.46
N VAL A 292 6.57 -20.36 -4.43
CA VAL A 292 5.85 -19.89 -5.61
C VAL A 292 6.15 -20.76 -6.84
N ARG A 293 7.02 -21.77 -6.70
CA ARG A 293 7.51 -22.62 -7.80
C ARG A 293 6.80 -23.97 -7.89
N HIS A 294 6.20 -24.43 -6.84
CA HIS A 294 5.40 -25.66 -6.76
C HIS A 294 4.34 -25.52 -5.65
N ASN A 295 3.29 -26.33 -5.74
CA ASN A 295 2.28 -26.44 -4.69
C ASN A 295 2.84 -27.26 -3.51
N PRO A 296 3.07 -26.68 -2.31
CA PRO A 296 3.63 -27.41 -1.19
C PRO A 296 2.82 -28.65 -0.82
N GLY A 297 3.52 -29.75 -0.42
CA GLY A 297 2.88 -31.03 -0.08
C GLY A 297 2.53 -31.91 -1.30
N THR A 298 2.87 -31.45 -2.52
CA THR A 298 2.89 -32.28 -3.72
C THR A 298 4.32 -32.71 -4.08
N ASP A 299 4.48 -33.57 -5.08
CA ASP A 299 5.81 -34.03 -5.50
C ASP A 299 6.70 -32.87 -5.92
N ILE A 300 7.92 -32.83 -5.39
CA ILE A 300 8.92 -31.79 -5.68
C ILE A 300 9.29 -31.85 -7.17
N GLY A 301 9.21 -30.70 -7.84
CA GLY A 301 9.48 -30.59 -9.28
C GLY A 301 8.25 -30.80 -10.17
N SER A 302 7.10 -31.15 -9.58
CA SER A 302 5.81 -31.14 -10.27
C SER A 302 5.20 -29.76 -10.23
N ASP A 303 4.69 -29.26 -11.36
CA ASP A 303 3.85 -28.06 -11.41
C ASP A 303 2.34 -28.39 -11.25
N SER A 304 2.03 -29.53 -10.61
CA SER A 304 0.67 -30.00 -10.34
C SER A 304 -0.10 -28.98 -9.48
N TRP A 305 -1.19 -28.47 -10.03
CA TRP A 305 -2.04 -27.47 -9.37
C TRP A 305 -1.31 -26.20 -8.91
N LEU A 306 -0.26 -25.80 -9.64
CA LEU A 306 0.56 -24.65 -9.28
C LEU A 306 -0.21 -23.33 -9.42
N PHE A 307 -0.85 -23.07 -10.54
CA PHE A 307 -1.60 -21.84 -10.77
C PHE A 307 -2.85 -21.74 -9.88
N TYR A 308 -3.50 -22.87 -9.63
CA TYR A 308 -4.59 -22.97 -8.67
C TYR A 308 -4.11 -22.65 -7.23
N TYR A 309 -2.94 -23.15 -6.84
CA TYR A 309 -2.31 -22.82 -5.55
C TYR A 309 -1.96 -21.34 -5.49
N LEU A 310 -1.34 -20.76 -6.50
CA LEU A 310 -1.02 -19.33 -6.53
C LEU A 310 -2.27 -18.47 -6.39
N TYR A 311 -3.36 -18.82 -7.09
CA TYR A 311 -4.66 -18.16 -6.90
C TYR A 311 -5.20 -18.32 -5.47
N GLY A 312 -4.98 -19.47 -4.85
CA GLY A 312 -5.28 -19.70 -3.43
C GLY A 312 -4.45 -18.80 -2.51
N LEU A 313 -3.16 -18.67 -2.80
CA LEU A 313 -2.22 -17.84 -2.05
C LEU A 313 -2.61 -16.34 -2.11
N GLU A 314 -3.00 -15.85 -3.30
CA GLU A 314 -3.55 -14.50 -3.48
C GLU A 314 -4.77 -14.25 -2.57
N ARG A 315 -5.70 -15.21 -2.53
CA ARG A 315 -6.89 -15.09 -1.68
C ARG A 315 -6.54 -15.07 -0.19
N VAL A 316 -5.62 -15.94 0.25
CA VAL A 316 -5.16 -15.94 1.63
C VAL A 316 -4.56 -14.57 1.98
N GLY A 317 -3.64 -14.07 1.18
CA GLY A 317 -3.02 -12.78 1.41
C GLY A 317 -4.02 -11.62 1.51
N ARG A 318 -5.08 -11.64 0.67
CA ARG A 318 -6.14 -10.61 0.69
C ARG A 318 -7.14 -10.79 1.82
N LEU A 319 -7.65 -12.01 2.04
CA LEU A 319 -8.68 -12.27 3.07
C LEU A 319 -8.12 -12.13 4.50
N THR A 320 -6.85 -12.43 4.71
CA THR A 320 -6.18 -12.22 5.99
C THR A 320 -5.47 -10.88 6.09
N SER A 321 -5.42 -10.14 4.99
CA SER A 321 -4.72 -8.85 4.88
C SER A 321 -3.23 -8.90 5.23
N ASN A 322 -2.61 -10.07 5.33
CA ASN A 322 -1.22 -10.23 5.68
C ASN A 322 -0.30 -9.83 4.51
N ARG A 323 0.64 -8.92 4.79
CA ARG A 323 1.71 -8.54 3.86
C ARG A 323 2.67 -9.71 3.62
N PHE A 324 3.03 -10.41 4.68
CA PHE A 324 3.96 -11.52 4.63
C PHE A 324 3.27 -12.84 5.02
N ILE A 325 3.64 -13.92 4.34
CA ILE A 325 3.33 -15.28 4.74
C ILE A 325 4.67 -15.93 5.12
N GLY A 326 4.86 -16.16 6.44
CA GLY A 326 6.18 -16.44 6.98
C GLY A 326 7.11 -15.23 6.86
N GLN A 327 8.19 -15.38 6.11
CA GLN A 327 9.15 -14.30 5.79
C GLN A 327 8.99 -13.78 4.37
N SER A 328 8.09 -14.36 3.59
CA SER A 328 7.95 -14.11 2.16
C SER A 328 6.89 -13.06 1.85
N ASP A 329 7.24 -12.10 1.01
CA ASP A 329 6.30 -11.23 0.32
C ASP A 329 5.60 -12.04 -0.78
N TRP A 330 4.46 -12.62 -0.41
CA TRP A 330 3.73 -13.54 -1.27
C TRP A 330 3.40 -12.94 -2.65
N TYR A 331 3.11 -11.64 -2.72
CA TYR A 331 2.76 -11.01 -3.98
C TYR A 331 3.99 -10.74 -4.85
N ARG A 332 5.05 -10.12 -4.29
CA ARG A 332 6.25 -9.80 -5.05
C ARG A 332 6.96 -11.05 -5.57
N GLU A 333 7.12 -12.06 -4.72
CA GLU A 333 7.73 -13.34 -5.13
C GLU A 333 6.90 -14.07 -6.18
N GLY A 334 5.56 -14.11 -6.02
CA GLY A 334 4.66 -14.74 -6.97
C GLY A 334 4.58 -14.01 -8.31
N ALA A 335 4.57 -12.67 -8.30
CA ALA A 335 4.56 -11.85 -9.50
C ALA A 335 5.89 -11.98 -10.28
N ASP A 336 7.04 -11.87 -9.60
CA ASP A 336 8.35 -12.09 -10.24
C ASP A 336 8.43 -13.49 -10.87
N PHE A 337 8.01 -14.52 -10.14
CA PHE A 337 7.95 -15.88 -10.67
C PHE A 337 7.06 -15.99 -11.93
N LEU A 338 5.86 -15.41 -11.90
CA LEU A 338 4.94 -15.46 -13.05
C LEU A 338 5.48 -14.69 -14.25
N LEU A 339 6.15 -13.56 -14.06
CA LEU A 339 6.81 -12.82 -15.14
C LEU A 339 7.92 -13.64 -15.79
N ARG A 340 8.78 -14.27 -15.01
CA ARG A 340 9.87 -15.15 -15.50
C ARG A 340 9.33 -16.42 -16.17
N LYS A 341 8.28 -17.04 -15.60
CA LYS A 341 7.65 -18.27 -16.16
C LYS A 341 6.96 -18.00 -17.50
N LYS A 342 6.39 -16.82 -17.70
CA LYS A 342 5.76 -16.41 -18.96
C LYS A 342 6.77 -16.33 -20.11
N GLY A 343 7.97 -15.83 -19.86
CA GLY A 343 8.99 -15.53 -20.86
C GLY A 343 8.63 -14.34 -21.75
N MET A 344 9.63 -13.67 -22.34
CA MET A 344 9.44 -12.43 -23.12
C MET A 344 8.57 -12.60 -24.39
N LEU A 345 8.47 -13.79 -24.95
CA LEU A 345 7.80 -14.04 -26.23
C LEU A 345 6.41 -14.67 -26.09
N ASN A 346 6.04 -15.14 -24.89
CA ASN A 346 4.77 -15.82 -24.65
C ASN A 346 3.69 -14.85 -24.19
N LYS A 347 2.52 -14.95 -24.81
CA LYS A 347 1.33 -14.18 -24.42
C LYS A 347 0.48 -14.85 -23.32
N TYR A 348 0.81 -16.07 -22.91
CA TYR A 348 0.04 -16.89 -21.99
C TYR A 348 0.94 -17.72 -21.07
N TRP A 349 0.37 -18.22 -19.98
CA TRP A 349 1.02 -19.14 -19.06
C TRP A 349 0.64 -20.58 -19.39
N LYS A 350 1.58 -21.50 -19.17
CA LYS A 350 1.42 -22.91 -19.43
C LYS A 350 1.87 -23.74 -18.24
N ALA A 351 1.04 -24.71 -17.85
CA ALA A 351 1.39 -25.78 -16.93
C ALA A 351 1.68 -27.07 -17.69
N GLY A 352 2.52 -27.92 -17.11
CA GLY A 352 2.90 -29.22 -17.69
C GLY A 352 1.92 -30.33 -17.38
N THR A 353 1.16 -30.21 -16.30
CA THR A 353 0.39 -31.31 -15.69
C THR A 353 -1.06 -30.95 -15.45
N ASP A 354 -1.85 -31.97 -15.20
CA ASP A 354 -3.26 -31.93 -14.79
C ASP A 354 -4.19 -31.12 -15.70
N LEU A 355 -5.24 -30.58 -15.09
CA LEU A 355 -6.25 -29.78 -15.76
C LEU A 355 -5.72 -28.37 -16.12
N GLU A 356 -4.61 -27.95 -15.54
CA GLU A 356 -3.92 -26.70 -15.86
C GLU A 356 -3.16 -26.75 -17.19
N LYS A 357 -3.12 -27.89 -17.91
CA LYS A 357 -2.62 -28.02 -19.30
C LYS A 357 -3.38 -27.13 -20.27
N VAL A 358 -4.64 -26.83 -19.98
CA VAL A 358 -5.45 -25.92 -20.78
C VAL A 358 -4.92 -24.50 -20.57
N ASN A 359 -4.29 -23.93 -21.58
CA ASN A 359 -3.60 -22.65 -21.46
C ASN A 359 -4.52 -21.49 -21.04
N SER A 360 -5.80 -21.52 -21.41
CA SER A 360 -6.78 -20.52 -20.94
C SER A 360 -7.01 -20.58 -19.43
N ILE A 361 -6.95 -21.76 -18.83
CA ILE A 361 -7.13 -21.98 -17.38
C ILE A 361 -5.91 -21.49 -16.61
N SER A 362 -4.70 -21.93 -16.98
CA SER A 362 -3.47 -21.46 -16.33
C SER A 362 -3.28 -19.95 -16.49
N THR A 363 -3.61 -19.40 -17.68
CA THR A 363 -3.58 -17.95 -17.91
C THR A 363 -4.60 -17.22 -17.05
N ALA A 364 -5.81 -17.75 -16.91
CA ALA A 364 -6.84 -17.15 -16.07
C ALA A 364 -6.42 -17.09 -14.58
N PHE A 365 -5.85 -18.17 -14.04
CA PHE A 365 -5.34 -18.16 -12.67
C PHE A 365 -4.17 -17.20 -12.48
N ALA A 366 -3.22 -17.16 -13.43
CA ALA A 366 -2.11 -16.22 -13.39
C ALA A 366 -2.58 -14.76 -13.43
N LEU A 367 -3.55 -14.45 -14.28
CA LEU A 367 -4.16 -13.11 -14.35
C LEU A 367 -4.90 -12.75 -13.05
N LEU A 368 -5.62 -13.69 -12.44
CA LEU A 368 -6.28 -13.46 -11.15
C LEU A 368 -5.26 -13.13 -10.06
N PHE A 369 -4.15 -13.87 -10.01
CA PHE A 369 -3.07 -13.57 -9.07
C PHE A 369 -2.49 -12.17 -9.30
N LEU A 370 -2.05 -11.87 -10.52
CA LEU A 370 -1.41 -10.60 -10.84
C LEU A 370 -2.36 -9.41 -10.66
N SER A 371 -3.60 -9.52 -11.13
CA SER A 371 -4.53 -8.38 -11.16
C SER A 371 -5.15 -8.08 -9.81
N LYS A 372 -5.61 -9.11 -9.07
CA LYS A 372 -6.21 -8.91 -7.74
C LYS A 372 -5.16 -8.68 -6.67
N GLY A 373 -4.01 -9.33 -6.77
CA GLY A 373 -2.93 -9.20 -5.81
C GLY A 373 -2.28 -7.81 -5.79
N ARG A 374 -2.31 -7.08 -6.91
CA ARG A 374 -1.72 -5.75 -7.05
C ARG A 374 -2.59 -4.58 -6.58
N TRP A 375 -3.84 -4.80 -6.17
CA TRP A 375 -4.70 -3.68 -5.76
C TRP A 375 -3.99 -2.75 -4.79
N PRO A 376 -4.15 -1.42 -4.95
CA PRO A 376 -3.42 -0.46 -4.14
C PRO A 376 -3.76 -0.58 -2.66
N VAL A 377 -2.74 -0.47 -1.85
CA VAL A 377 -2.87 -0.47 -0.39
C VAL A 377 -3.25 0.92 0.07
N LEU A 378 -4.41 1.06 0.71
CA LEU A 378 -4.90 2.31 1.26
C LEU A 378 -4.21 2.65 2.59
N ILE A 379 -4.10 1.65 3.46
CA ILE A 379 -3.59 1.78 4.82
C ILE A 379 -3.02 0.44 5.30
N SER A 380 -1.95 0.48 6.08
CA SER A 380 -1.39 -0.70 6.75
C SER A 380 -1.55 -0.61 8.26
N LYS A 381 -2.00 -1.68 8.90
CA LYS A 381 -2.02 -1.82 10.37
C LYS A 381 -0.71 -2.42 10.85
N LEU A 382 -0.06 -1.77 11.79
CA LEU A 382 1.21 -2.25 12.33
C LEU A 382 0.97 -3.36 13.35
N ARG A 383 1.50 -4.56 13.05
CA ARG A 383 1.62 -5.63 14.03
C ARG A 383 2.93 -5.44 14.81
N TYR A 384 2.84 -5.33 16.12
CA TYR A 384 3.98 -5.21 17.02
C TYR A 384 3.85 -6.22 18.17
N GLU A 385 4.98 -6.69 18.69
CA GLU A 385 5.00 -7.64 19.80
C GLU A 385 4.74 -6.92 21.13
N ALA A 386 3.92 -7.56 21.97
CA ALA A 386 3.64 -7.15 23.33
C ALA A 386 4.03 -8.30 24.28
N PRO A 387 5.17 -8.21 24.97
CA PRO A 387 5.71 -9.31 25.79
C PRO A 387 4.77 -9.78 26.90
N GLU A 388 3.94 -8.89 27.43
CA GLU A 388 3.06 -9.17 28.57
C GLU A 388 1.73 -9.85 28.20
N GLN A 389 1.44 -10.02 26.91
CA GLN A 389 0.22 -10.67 26.41
C GLN A 389 0.53 -11.66 25.30
N PRO A 390 1.13 -12.81 25.61
CA PRO A 390 1.52 -13.82 24.60
C PRO A 390 0.31 -14.45 23.87
N GLU A 391 -0.90 -14.32 24.38
CA GLU A 391 -2.13 -14.87 23.80
C GLU A 391 -3.10 -13.81 23.25
N GLY A 392 -2.77 -12.50 23.37
CA GLY A 392 -3.64 -11.41 22.95
C GLY A 392 -2.99 -10.53 21.90
N GLU A 393 -3.67 -10.34 20.76
CA GLU A 393 -3.29 -9.39 19.72
C GLU A 393 -3.58 -7.96 20.20
N ALA A 394 -2.77 -7.45 21.15
CA ALA A 394 -2.97 -6.12 21.76
C ALA A 394 -3.04 -4.98 20.73
N TRP A 395 -2.47 -5.18 19.56
CA TRP A 395 -2.52 -4.27 18.40
C TRP A 395 -3.80 -4.45 17.54
N ASN A 396 -4.54 -5.57 17.70
CA ASN A 396 -5.66 -5.94 16.83
C ASN A 396 -6.96 -6.27 17.59
N LEU A 397 -7.24 -5.52 18.64
CA LEU A 397 -8.48 -5.68 19.42
C LEU A 397 -9.75 -5.39 18.61
N HIS A 398 -9.61 -4.70 17.50
CA HIS A 398 -10.67 -4.42 16.53
C HIS A 398 -10.24 -4.98 15.15
N PRO A 399 -10.49 -6.27 14.88
CA PRO A 399 -9.97 -6.94 13.68
C PRO A 399 -10.62 -6.49 12.37
N ASN A 400 -11.83 -5.92 12.42
CA ASN A 400 -12.57 -5.48 11.22
C ASN A 400 -12.50 -3.97 10.97
N ASP A 401 -11.87 -3.20 11.84
CA ASP A 401 -11.86 -1.73 11.78
C ASP A 401 -11.40 -1.22 10.40
N LEU A 402 -10.21 -1.63 9.94
CA LEU A 402 -9.68 -1.22 8.65
C LEU A 402 -10.38 -1.87 7.47
N GLY A 403 -10.93 -3.07 7.65
CA GLY A 403 -11.76 -3.73 6.64
C GLY A 403 -12.99 -2.89 6.30
N HIS A 404 -13.76 -2.52 7.31
CA HIS A 404 -14.95 -1.67 7.15
C HIS A 404 -14.61 -0.27 6.63
N LEU A 405 -13.51 0.35 7.14
CA LEU A 405 -13.06 1.64 6.64
C LEU A 405 -12.67 1.57 5.16
N THR A 406 -11.91 0.54 4.77
CA THR A 406 -11.49 0.36 3.38
C THR A 406 -12.69 0.15 2.46
N GLU A 407 -13.64 -0.70 2.82
CA GLU A 407 -14.87 -0.93 2.05
C GLU A 407 -15.73 0.34 1.90
N PHE A 408 -15.82 1.14 2.97
CA PHE A 408 -16.50 2.43 2.91
C PHE A 408 -15.85 3.36 1.88
N ILE A 409 -14.52 3.46 1.88
CA ILE A 409 -13.77 4.34 0.98
C ILE A 409 -13.77 3.79 -0.45
N GLU A 410 -13.67 2.47 -0.67
CA GLU A 410 -13.82 1.85 -2.00
C GLU A 410 -15.10 2.31 -2.70
N ARG A 411 -16.23 2.25 -1.98
CA ARG A 411 -17.54 2.67 -2.51
C ARG A 411 -17.57 4.16 -2.87
N ARG A 412 -16.94 5.01 -2.06
CA ARG A 412 -16.94 6.47 -2.28
C ARG A 412 -15.95 6.90 -3.36
N TRP A 413 -14.76 6.31 -3.38
CA TRP A 413 -13.75 6.63 -4.39
C TRP A 413 -13.92 5.83 -5.69
N ARG A 414 -14.85 4.88 -5.71
CA ARG A 414 -15.14 3.99 -6.86
C ARG A 414 -13.88 3.33 -7.41
N ARG A 415 -13.06 2.82 -6.52
CA ARG A 415 -11.76 2.20 -6.82
C ARG A 415 -11.54 1.00 -5.92
N ASN A 416 -11.08 -0.11 -6.49
CA ASN A 416 -10.69 -1.27 -5.68
C ASN A 416 -9.50 -0.92 -4.79
N LEU A 417 -9.63 -1.19 -3.50
CA LEU A 417 -8.64 -0.88 -2.47
C LEU A 417 -8.45 -2.10 -1.56
N ILE A 418 -7.33 -2.14 -0.88
CA ILE A 418 -7.08 -3.10 0.20
C ILE A 418 -6.43 -2.38 1.37
N TYR A 419 -6.59 -2.95 2.55
CA TYR A 419 -5.69 -2.69 3.67
C TYR A 419 -4.76 -3.90 3.85
N GLN A 420 -3.69 -3.74 4.61
CA GLN A 420 -2.81 -4.85 4.97
C GLN A 420 -2.31 -4.74 6.40
N VAL A 421 -1.84 -5.86 6.93
CA VAL A 421 -1.12 -5.95 8.20
C VAL A 421 0.36 -6.10 7.89
N ILE A 422 1.17 -5.25 8.50
CA ILE A 422 2.63 -5.26 8.34
C ILE A 422 3.29 -5.56 9.69
N ASP A 423 4.20 -6.52 9.70
CA ASP A 423 4.87 -6.98 10.91
C ASP A 423 6.13 -6.16 11.16
N ALA A 424 6.16 -5.41 12.27
CA ALA A 424 7.27 -4.53 12.64
C ALA A 424 8.62 -5.26 12.79
N SER A 425 8.59 -6.55 13.15
CA SER A 425 9.80 -7.35 13.33
C SER A 425 10.47 -7.75 12.01
N LYS A 426 9.73 -7.70 10.89
CA LYS A 426 10.17 -8.13 9.56
C LYS A 426 10.33 -6.99 8.57
N ALA A 427 9.49 -5.96 8.71
CA ALA A 427 9.38 -4.89 7.74
C ALA A 427 10.65 -4.04 7.66
N THR A 428 11.03 -3.72 6.44
CA THR A 428 12.04 -2.73 6.08
C THR A 428 11.38 -1.39 5.72
N VAL A 429 12.16 -0.35 5.50
CA VAL A 429 11.65 0.94 5.00
C VAL A 429 10.88 0.75 3.69
N ASP A 430 11.40 -0.07 2.78
CA ASP A 430 10.77 -0.33 1.48
C ASP A 430 9.40 -1.00 1.62
N ASP A 431 9.24 -1.87 2.63
CA ASP A 431 7.95 -2.50 2.93
C ASP A 431 6.94 -1.48 3.47
N TYR A 432 7.37 -0.58 4.35
CA TYR A 432 6.51 0.51 4.82
C TYR A 432 6.12 1.46 3.69
N MET A 433 7.03 1.74 2.75
CA MET A 433 6.78 2.66 1.64
C MET A 433 5.73 2.19 0.63
N GLN A 434 5.32 0.93 0.66
CA GLN A 434 4.23 0.45 -0.17
C GLN A 434 2.85 0.96 0.30
N THR A 435 2.75 1.37 1.55
CA THR A 435 1.54 1.97 2.09
C THR A 435 1.73 3.47 2.31
N PRO A 436 0.78 4.29 1.89
CA PRO A 436 0.87 5.73 2.15
C PRO A 436 0.59 6.08 3.61
N VAL A 437 -0.15 5.25 4.34
CA VAL A 437 -0.54 5.47 5.74
C VAL A 437 -0.30 4.22 6.58
N LEU A 438 0.48 4.36 7.64
CA LEU A 438 0.72 3.34 8.64
C LEU A 438 -0.15 3.63 9.87
N TYR A 439 -1.02 2.69 10.24
CA TYR A 439 -1.89 2.79 11.41
C TYR A 439 -1.32 1.99 12.58
N ILE A 440 -1.12 2.66 13.71
CA ILE A 440 -0.59 2.09 14.95
C ILE A 440 -1.62 2.27 16.05
N CYS A 441 -2.19 1.18 16.53
CA CYS A 441 -3.21 1.24 17.58
C CYS A 441 -3.04 0.11 18.59
N GLY A 442 -3.60 0.26 19.77
CA GLY A 442 -3.54 -0.79 20.78
C GLY A 442 -3.80 -0.31 22.18
N ARG A 443 -3.51 -1.19 23.16
CA ARG A 443 -3.59 -0.93 24.62
C ARG A 443 -2.26 -1.09 25.34
N VAL A 444 -1.21 -1.55 24.65
CA VAL A 444 0.14 -1.67 25.19
C VAL A 444 1.10 -0.79 24.42
N SER A 445 2.24 -0.45 24.99
CA SER A 445 3.26 0.33 24.30
C SER A 445 3.64 -0.27 22.95
N PRO A 446 3.68 0.51 21.85
CA PRO A 446 4.16 0.02 20.56
C PRO A 446 5.70 -0.10 20.49
N LEU A 447 6.42 0.33 21.54
CA LEU A 447 7.87 0.26 21.62
C LEU A 447 8.30 -1.11 22.13
N PRO A 448 9.17 -1.84 21.40
CA PRO A 448 9.77 -3.07 21.90
C PRO A 448 10.63 -2.83 23.13
N GLU A 449 10.65 -3.78 24.06
CA GLU A 449 11.56 -3.77 25.21
C GLU A 449 13.01 -4.10 24.81
N ASP A 450 13.19 -4.95 23.79
CA ASP A 450 14.52 -5.25 23.24
C ASP A 450 15.11 -4.00 22.56
N SER A 451 16.27 -3.57 23.03
CA SER A 451 16.92 -2.35 22.53
C SER A 451 17.28 -2.41 21.04
N GLY A 452 17.61 -3.59 20.53
CA GLY A 452 17.94 -3.79 19.11
C GLY A 452 16.69 -3.73 18.22
N ALA A 453 15.59 -4.34 18.66
CA ALA A 453 14.30 -4.27 17.97
C ALA A 453 13.74 -2.83 17.99
N ARG A 454 13.85 -2.16 19.15
CA ARG A 454 13.45 -0.75 19.31
C ARG A 454 14.22 0.16 18.35
N LYS A 455 15.54 0.02 18.30
CA LYS A 455 16.39 0.81 17.39
C LYS A 455 15.99 0.59 15.92
N ARG A 456 15.79 -0.67 15.49
CA ARG A 456 15.35 -0.97 14.12
C ARG A 456 13.99 -0.36 13.79
N LEU A 457 13.02 -0.45 14.72
CA LEU A 457 11.70 0.14 14.53
C LEU A 457 11.81 1.66 14.32
N ILE A 458 12.57 2.37 15.19
CA ILE A 458 12.78 3.81 15.10
C ILE A 458 13.46 4.19 13.79
N GLU A 459 14.52 3.49 13.39
CA GLU A 459 15.24 3.75 12.15
C GLU A 459 14.33 3.54 10.92
N ASN A 460 13.56 2.46 10.89
CA ASN A 460 12.63 2.17 9.81
C ASN A 460 11.48 3.19 9.73
N LEU A 461 10.87 3.55 10.85
CA LEU A 461 9.78 4.54 10.86
C LEU A 461 10.29 5.94 10.51
N ARG A 462 11.50 6.30 10.93
CA ARG A 462 12.13 7.56 10.52
C ARG A 462 12.40 7.55 9.02
N GLY A 463 12.99 6.49 8.47
CA GLY A 463 13.19 6.36 7.02
C GLY A 463 11.88 6.39 6.24
N TYR A 464 10.81 5.79 6.76
CA TYR A 464 9.47 5.87 6.19
C TYR A 464 8.93 7.31 6.14
N LEU A 465 9.03 8.05 7.23
CA LEU A 465 8.60 9.46 7.29
C LEU A 465 9.46 10.37 6.39
N GLU A 466 10.78 10.17 6.37
CA GLU A 466 11.72 10.91 5.50
C GLU A 466 11.40 10.72 4.01
N GLN A 467 10.86 9.57 3.63
CA GLN A 467 10.42 9.29 2.26
C GLN A 467 8.95 9.65 2.00
N GLY A 468 8.33 10.42 2.89
CA GLY A 468 6.97 10.94 2.73
C GLY A 468 5.87 9.99 3.22
N GLY A 469 6.18 9.06 4.10
CA GLY A 469 5.20 8.24 4.81
C GLY A 469 4.33 9.05 5.76
N PHE A 470 3.24 8.46 6.23
CA PHE A 470 2.29 9.07 7.15
C PHE A 470 1.92 8.08 8.26
N ILE A 471 1.97 8.51 9.50
CA ILE A 471 1.58 7.70 10.66
C ILE A 471 0.26 8.22 11.23
N LEU A 472 -0.73 7.32 11.33
CA LEU A 472 -1.96 7.52 12.07
C LEU A 472 -1.92 6.64 13.32
N ALA A 473 -2.23 7.17 14.49
CA ALA A 473 -2.23 6.38 15.71
C ALA A 473 -3.44 6.66 16.60
N GLU A 474 -3.86 5.65 17.37
CA GLU A 474 -4.94 5.75 18.34
C GLU A 474 -4.71 4.83 19.54
N ALA A 475 -4.84 5.37 20.75
CA ALA A 475 -4.94 4.56 21.95
C ALA A 475 -6.36 3.98 22.05
N LEU A 476 -6.49 2.66 21.99
CA LEU A 476 -7.80 2.03 22.04
C LEU A 476 -8.41 2.21 23.45
N ASP A 477 -9.66 2.62 23.48
CA ASP A 477 -10.41 2.96 24.72
C ASP A 477 -9.67 3.94 25.66
N GLY A 478 -8.84 4.80 25.09
CA GLY A 478 -8.09 5.81 25.84
C GLY A 478 -6.97 5.25 26.71
N ASP A 479 -6.44 4.09 26.36
CA ASP A 479 -5.39 3.43 27.15
C ASP A 479 -4.16 4.31 27.34
N THR A 480 -3.76 4.48 28.59
CA THR A 480 -2.66 5.35 28.96
C THR A 480 -1.28 4.75 28.68
N THR A 481 -1.16 3.43 28.68
CA THR A 481 0.09 2.71 28.40
C THR A 481 0.48 2.87 26.95
N PHE A 482 -0.49 2.61 26.04
CA PHE A 482 -0.27 2.85 24.62
C PHE A 482 0.05 4.33 24.34
N ARG A 483 -0.74 5.26 24.90
CA ARG A 483 -0.53 6.68 24.70
C ARG A 483 0.87 7.11 25.13
N SER A 484 1.30 6.69 26.31
CA SER A 484 2.64 7.04 26.81
C SER A 484 3.74 6.45 25.95
N GLY A 485 3.62 5.18 25.55
CA GLY A 485 4.59 4.52 24.68
C GLY A 485 4.63 5.14 23.27
N PHE A 486 3.46 5.54 22.73
CA PHE A 486 3.43 6.23 21.44
C PHE A 486 4.06 7.63 21.49
N PHE A 487 3.84 8.36 22.56
CA PHE A 487 4.47 9.69 22.75
C PHE A 487 5.99 9.56 22.92
N GLU A 488 6.46 8.51 23.60
CA GLU A 488 7.88 8.18 23.67
C GLU A 488 8.44 7.81 22.29
N LEU A 489 7.73 7.00 21.51
CA LEU A 489 8.07 6.68 20.12
C LEU A 489 8.24 7.97 19.28
N VAL A 490 7.28 8.88 19.36
CA VAL A 490 7.35 10.15 18.62
C VAL A 490 8.53 11.02 19.08
N ALA A 491 8.81 11.06 20.38
CA ALA A 491 9.97 11.80 20.91
C ALA A 491 11.30 11.22 20.37
N GLU A 492 11.39 9.90 20.21
CA GLU A 492 12.58 9.28 19.59
C GLU A 492 12.64 9.50 18.08
N LEU A 493 11.50 9.56 17.39
CA LEU A 493 11.48 9.88 15.95
C LEU A 493 11.93 11.32 15.67
N PHE A 494 11.61 12.25 16.56
CA PHE A 494 11.88 13.69 16.42
C PHE A 494 12.63 14.24 17.64
N PRO A 495 13.88 13.84 17.88
CA PRO A 495 14.62 14.18 19.11
C PRO A 495 14.94 15.66 19.26
N ASP A 496 14.96 16.40 18.16
CA ASP A 496 15.28 17.84 18.14
C ASP A 496 14.06 18.73 18.49
N GLU A 497 12.86 18.13 18.57
CA GLU A 497 11.63 18.84 18.83
C GLU A 497 11.14 18.60 20.27
N PRO A 498 10.69 19.63 20.99
CA PRO A 498 10.08 19.43 22.32
C PRO A 498 8.90 18.45 22.23
N GLN A 499 8.88 17.42 23.09
CA GLN A 499 7.87 16.36 23.09
C GLN A 499 7.67 15.68 21.72
N GLY A 500 8.72 15.61 20.89
CA GLY A 500 8.65 15.09 19.53
C GLY A 500 7.81 15.96 18.57
N GLY A 501 7.56 17.24 18.91
CA GLY A 501 6.78 18.16 18.09
C GLY A 501 5.27 17.92 18.09
N LEU A 502 4.73 17.03 18.95
CA LEU A 502 3.29 16.79 19.06
C LEU A 502 2.55 18.03 19.56
N ARG A 503 1.61 18.51 18.76
CA ARG A 503 0.75 19.65 19.08
C ARG A 503 -0.71 19.35 18.76
N LEU A 504 -1.61 19.98 19.49
CA LEU A 504 -3.04 19.93 19.16
C LEU A 504 -3.27 20.57 17.78
N LEU A 505 -3.95 19.86 16.88
CA LEU A 505 -4.31 20.41 15.57
C LEU A 505 -5.44 21.43 15.73
N PRO A 506 -5.34 22.58 15.06
CA PRO A 506 -6.40 23.59 15.13
C PRO A 506 -7.67 23.13 14.41
N ASP A 507 -8.82 23.69 14.79
CA ASP A 507 -10.14 23.33 14.22
C ASP A 507 -10.26 23.65 12.73
N ASP A 508 -9.40 24.52 12.20
CA ASP A 508 -9.32 24.86 10.77
C ASP A 508 -8.32 24.00 9.99
N HIS A 509 -7.73 22.97 10.63
CA HIS A 509 -6.82 22.07 9.94
C HIS A 509 -7.54 21.32 8.78
N PRO A 510 -6.90 21.17 7.60
CA PRO A 510 -7.53 20.54 6.42
C PRO A 510 -8.14 19.15 6.66
N VAL A 511 -7.58 18.39 7.58
CA VAL A 511 -8.07 17.05 7.92
C VAL A 511 -9.55 17.02 8.34
N TRP A 512 -10.09 18.13 8.83
CA TRP A 512 -11.49 18.19 9.24
C TRP A 512 -12.48 18.34 8.08
N ASN A 513 -12.00 18.74 6.90
CA ASN A 513 -12.84 19.13 5.78
C ASN A 513 -12.33 18.60 4.42
N GLN A 514 -11.36 17.69 4.42
CA GLN A 514 -10.69 17.27 3.16
C GLN A 514 -11.69 16.72 2.13
N GLU A 515 -12.62 15.87 2.54
CA GLU A 515 -13.66 15.26 1.70
C GLU A 515 -15.07 15.58 2.24
N VAL A 516 -15.23 15.47 3.55
CA VAL A 516 -16.50 15.63 4.24
C VAL A 516 -16.32 16.56 5.42
N THR A 517 -17.16 17.57 5.54
CA THR A 517 -17.17 18.44 6.72
C THR A 517 -17.77 17.70 7.92
N ILE A 518 -16.97 17.53 8.98
CA ILE A 518 -17.42 16.91 10.23
C ILE A 518 -18.09 17.98 11.08
N PRO A 519 -19.32 17.74 11.63
CA PRO A 519 -19.97 18.68 12.51
C PRO A 519 -19.10 19.01 13.74
N SER A 520 -19.05 20.26 14.16
CA SER A 520 -18.15 20.74 15.23
C SER A 520 -18.34 19.99 16.56
N HIS A 521 -19.56 19.62 16.92
CA HIS A 521 -19.86 18.86 18.14
C HIS A 521 -19.41 17.38 18.08
N LEU A 522 -19.00 16.89 16.89
CA LEU A 522 -18.47 15.52 16.67
C LEU A 522 -16.94 15.53 16.45
N LEU A 523 -16.29 16.70 16.43
CA LEU A 523 -14.84 16.80 16.35
C LEU A 523 -14.19 16.15 17.59
N ARG A 524 -13.02 15.59 17.39
CA ARG A 524 -12.18 14.96 18.40
C ARG A 524 -10.84 15.66 18.48
N PRO A 525 -10.15 15.67 19.64
CA PRO A 525 -8.80 16.21 19.70
C PRO A 525 -7.88 15.36 18.82
N LEU A 526 -7.23 15.99 17.84
CA LEU A 526 -6.15 15.39 17.07
C LEU A 526 -4.84 16.07 17.42
N TYR A 527 -3.82 15.28 17.69
CA TYR A 527 -2.45 15.77 17.87
C TYR A 527 -1.64 15.42 16.65
N GLY A 528 -0.78 16.32 16.20
CA GLY A 528 0.00 16.11 14.99
C GLY A 528 1.43 16.59 15.13
N VAL A 529 2.30 16.01 14.29
CA VAL A 529 3.67 16.47 14.06
C VAL A 529 3.80 16.87 12.60
N ASP A 530 4.24 18.11 12.41
CA ASP A 530 4.57 18.58 11.06
C ASP A 530 5.96 18.08 10.68
N PHE A 531 6.02 17.31 9.61
CA PHE A 531 7.27 16.87 9.01
C PHE A 531 7.16 16.96 7.48
N GLY A 532 8.18 17.56 6.87
CA GLY A 532 8.11 17.85 5.43
C GLY A 532 7.07 18.90 5.10
N CYS A 533 6.27 18.62 4.10
CA CYS A 533 5.29 19.54 3.52
C CYS A 533 3.91 19.48 4.19
N ARG A 534 3.73 18.67 5.23
CA ARG A 534 2.42 18.41 5.85
C ARG A 534 2.55 17.93 7.29
N THR A 535 1.42 17.82 7.98
CA THR A 535 1.33 17.03 9.21
C THR A 535 1.47 15.56 8.80
N SER A 536 2.56 14.91 9.19
CA SER A 536 2.90 13.54 8.79
C SER A 536 2.67 12.48 9.86
N VAL A 537 2.43 12.91 11.10
CA VAL A 537 1.97 12.05 12.21
C VAL A 537 0.69 12.63 12.75
N ILE A 538 -0.36 11.83 12.86
CA ILE A 538 -1.59 12.20 13.57
C ILE A 538 -1.88 11.15 14.63
N PHE A 539 -2.08 11.62 15.87
CA PHE A 539 -2.58 10.84 16.99
C PHE A 539 -4.02 11.25 17.29
N ILE A 540 -4.93 10.31 17.26
CA ILE A 540 -6.33 10.54 17.64
C ILE A 540 -6.39 10.56 19.15
N GLY A 541 -6.66 11.74 19.72
CA GLY A 541 -6.75 11.94 21.15
C GLY A 541 -8.02 11.34 21.73
N ASP A 542 -7.90 10.87 22.96
CA ASP A 542 -9.05 10.42 23.73
C ASP A 542 -9.86 11.62 24.23
N PRO A 543 -11.15 11.68 23.96
CA PRO A 543 -12.01 12.71 24.54
C PRO A 543 -12.21 12.56 26.05
N THR A 544 -11.82 11.42 26.64
CA THR A 544 -11.88 11.18 28.10
C THR A 544 -10.65 11.68 28.86
N GLY A 545 -9.66 12.25 28.16
CA GLY A 545 -8.54 12.89 28.83
C GLY A 545 -9.06 13.87 29.91
N THR A 546 -8.67 13.66 31.17
CA THR A 546 -9.15 14.37 32.35
C THR A 546 -8.88 15.88 32.35
N THR A 547 -8.23 16.38 31.30
CA THR A 547 -7.95 17.80 31.12
C THR A 547 -8.21 18.22 29.69
N SER A 548 -9.06 19.20 29.49
CA SER A 548 -9.12 20.03 28.30
C SER A 548 -7.75 20.67 28.04
N PRO A 549 -7.36 20.98 26.78
CA PRO A 549 -6.15 21.75 26.49
C PRO A 549 -6.03 23.05 27.28
N ASP A 550 -7.17 23.60 27.73
CA ASP A 550 -7.27 24.81 28.54
C ASP A 550 -7.21 24.53 30.06
N GLY A 551 -6.91 23.28 30.48
CA GLY A 551 -6.83 22.90 31.89
C GLY A 551 -8.19 22.72 32.60
N GLY A 552 -9.30 22.77 31.88
CA GLY A 552 -10.66 22.49 32.39
C GLY A 552 -10.91 20.99 32.55
N ALA A 553 -11.54 20.54 33.62
CA ALA A 553 -11.98 19.17 33.79
C ALA A 553 -13.10 18.85 32.75
N ILE A 554 -12.89 17.84 31.90
CA ILE A 554 -13.96 17.35 31.05
C ILE A 554 -14.93 16.54 31.91
N SER A 555 -16.25 16.81 31.77
CA SER A 555 -17.28 16.11 32.54
C SER A 555 -17.27 14.63 32.18
N VAL A 556 -17.27 13.76 33.20
CA VAL A 556 -17.27 12.28 33.10
C VAL A 556 -18.48 11.71 32.32
N GLY A 557 -19.36 12.54 31.78
CA GLY A 557 -20.58 12.12 31.07
C GLY A 557 -20.44 11.91 29.58
N ASP A 558 -19.34 12.35 28.95
CA ASP A 558 -19.14 12.32 27.48
C ASP A 558 -18.02 11.35 27.01
N VAL A 559 -17.96 10.16 27.59
CA VAL A 559 -17.06 9.10 27.12
C VAL A 559 -17.49 8.66 25.71
N ARG A 560 -16.73 9.04 24.71
CA ARG A 560 -16.91 8.59 23.32
C ARG A 560 -16.07 7.34 23.07
N SER A 561 -16.61 6.40 22.32
CA SER A 561 -15.85 5.22 21.86
C SER A 561 -14.67 5.61 20.98
N SER A 562 -13.59 4.83 20.96
CA SER A 562 -12.48 5.04 20.03
C SER A 562 -12.96 5.02 18.56
N VAL A 563 -12.24 5.68 17.68
CA VAL A 563 -12.59 5.74 16.25
C VAL A 563 -12.50 4.34 15.64
N SER A 564 -11.48 3.59 16.00
CA SER A 564 -11.32 2.18 15.61
C SER A 564 -12.52 1.31 16.02
N CYS A 565 -13.06 1.53 17.22
CA CYS A 565 -14.29 0.83 17.67
C CYS A 565 -15.52 1.17 16.81
N LEU A 566 -15.64 2.42 16.40
CA LEU A 566 -16.73 2.85 15.53
C LEU A 566 -16.58 2.29 14.10
N TRP A 567 -15.34 2.17 13.61
CA TRP A 567 -15.05 1.46 12.36
C TRP A 567 -15.34 -0.04 12.50
N GLU A 568 -14.98 -0.66 13.64
CA GLU A 568 -15.26 -2.07 13.94
C GLU A 568 -16.76 -2.36 13.92
N LEU A 569 -17.58 -1.47 14.48
CA LEU A 569 -19.04 -1.59 14.44
C LEU A 569 -19.57 -1.59 13.00
N GLY A 570 -18.93 -0.83 12.12
CA GLY A 570 -19.30 -0.71 10.72
C GLY A 570 -20.63 0.02 10.48
N GLN A 571 -20.91 0.29 9.21
CA GLN A 571 -22.20 0.85 8.76
C GLN A 571 -23.09 -0.31 8.29
N LYS A 572 -23.79 -0.98 9.22
CA LYS A 572 -24.72 -2.08 8.87
C LYS A 572 -26.04 -1.51 8.39
N SER A 573 -26.41 -1.85 7.16
CA SER A 573 -27.69 -1.45 6.55
C SER A 573 -28.91 -2.23 7.06
N ASP A 574 -28.69 -3.37 7.71
CA ASP A 574 -29.74 -4.33 8.12
C ASP A 574 -30.31 -4.08 9.53
N ARG A 575 -29.64 -3.23 10.32
CA ARG A 575 -30.15 -2.81 11.64
C ARG A 575 -29.99 -1.29 11.81
N PRO A 576 -31.08 -0.55 12.06
CA PRO A 576 -30.97 0.88 12.33
C PRO A 576 -30.23 1.07 13.66
N LEU A 577 -29.15 1.86 13.60
CA LEU A 577 -28.40 2.28 14.78
C LEU A 577 -29.19 3.38 15.52
N PRO A 578 -29.13 3.48 16.87
CA PRO A 578 -29.57 4.66 17.59
C PRO A 578 -29.00 5.94 16.96
N GLU A 579 -29.79 7.01 16.89
CA GLU A 579 -29.41 8.25 16.17
C GLU A 579 -28.05 8.81 16.62
N LYS A 580 -27.77 8.80 17.92
CA LYS A 580 -26.50 9.25 18.49
C LYS A 580 -25.35 8.38 17.99
N VAL A 581 -25.47 7.05 18.09
CA VAL A 581 -24.45 6.09 17.63
C VAL A 581 -24.24 6.23 16.12
N ASN A 582 -25.32 6.34 15.35
CA ASN A 582 -25.23 6.51 13.88
C ASN A 582 -24.46 7.77 13.50
N SER A 583 -24.67 8.88 14.21
CA SER A 583 -23.97 10.13 13.99
C SER A 583 -22.47 10.02 14.32
N GLU A 584 -22.13 9.34 15.42
CA GLU A 584 -20.73 9.09 15.81
C GLU A 584 -20.01 8.15 14.83
N VAL A 585 -20.68 7.09 14.39
CA VAL A 585 -20.15 6.17 13.36
C VAL A 585 -19.91 6.91 12.05
N ALA A 586 -20.89 7.69 11.58
CA ALA A 586 -20.75 8.46 10.36
C ALA A 586 -19.59 9.47 10.45
N ALA A 587 -19.42 10.16 11.58
CA ALA A 587 -18.32 11.08 11.81
C ALA A 587 -16.96 10.37 11.87
N ALA A 588 -16.88 9.17 12.46
CA ALA A 588 -15.66 8.37 12.50
C ALA A 588 -15.21 7.92 11.11
N PHE A 589 -16.14 7.46 10.26
CA PHE A 589 -15.84 7.10 8.88
C PHE A 589 -15.47 8.33 8.04
N ALA A 590 -16.13 9.46 8.22
CA ALA A 590 -15.78 10.72 7.58
C ALA A 590 -14.37 11.19 8.00
N LEU A 591 -14.02 11.04 9.29
CA LEU A 591 -12.67 11.36 9.78
C LEU A 591 -11.62 10.45 9.14
N GLY A 592 -11.87 9.15 9.06
CA GLY A 592 -10.96 8.20 8.40
C GLY A 592 -10.74 8.56 6.93
N GLU A 593 -11.82 8.84 6.18
CA GLU A 593 -11.74 9.27 4.78
C GLU A 593 -10.95 10.57 4.63
N ASN A 594 -11.22 11.56 5.47
CA ASN A 594 -10.52 12.85 5.44
C ASN A 594 -9.02 12.71 5.72
N ILE A 595 -8.64 11.91 6.73
CA ILE A 595 -7.23 11.66 7.05
C ILE A 595 -6.53 10.97 5.88
N LEU A 596 -7.16 9.93 5.32
CA LEU A 596 -6.60 9.16 4.21
C LEU A 596 -6.49 10.00 2.93
N ALA A 597 -7.51 10.80 2.62
CA ALA A 597 -7.45 11.72 1.49
C ALA A 597 -6.39 12.82 1.69
N TYR A 598 -6.27 13.36 2.90
CA TYR A 598 -5.23 14.34 3.26
C TYR A 598 -3.83 13.72 3.13
N ALA A 599 -3.65 12.51 3.64
CA ALA A 599 -2.37 11.82 3.62
C ALA A 599 -1.93 11.40 2.22
N THR A 600 -2.85 11.07 1.32
CA THR A 600 -2.55 10.45 0.03
C THR A 600 -2.76 11.37 -1.16
N GLY A 601 -3.56 12.43 -1.02
CA GLY A 601 -4.10 13.17 -2.18
C GLY A 601 -4.89 12.29 -3.14
N ARG A 602 -5.34 11.10 -2.70
CA ARG A 602 -5.94 10.02 -3.48
C ARG A 602 -4.99 9.36 -4.50
N GLU A 603 -3.69 9.67 -4.44
CA GLU A 603 -2.66 8.99 -5.21
C GLU A 603 -2.15 7.80 -4.42
N LEU A 604 -2.45 6.59 -4.88
CA LEU A 604 -2.08 5.34 -4.21
C LEU A 604 -1.12 4.55 -5.09
N ARG A 605 -0.21 3.84 -4.45
CA ARG A 605 0.78 2.97 -5.10
C ARG A 605 0.25 1.55 -5.22
N PHE A 606 0.70 0.87 -6.26
CA PHE A 606 0.53 -0.57 -6.40
C PHE A 606 1.64 -1.31 -5.65
N LYS A 607 1.44 -2.59 -5.36
CA LYS A 607 2.40 -3.39 -4.58
C LYS A 607 3.74 -3.63 -5.30
N GLU A 608 3.73 -3.61 -6.62
CA GLU A 608 4.93 -3.70 -7.44
C GLU A 608 5.66 -2.37 -7.62
N ASP A 609 5.03 -1.24 -7.25
CA ASP A 609 5.71 0.04 -7.31
C ASP A 609 6.94 -0.01 -6.39
N THR A 610 8.10 0.06 -6.97
CA THR A 610 9.33 0.28 -6.21
C THR A 610 9.35 1.77 -5.88
N PRO A 611 9.35 2.16 -4.60
CA PRO A 611 9.57 3.56 -4.28
C PRO A 611 10.87 3.99 -4.95
N ASP A 612 10.84 5.08 -5.71
CA ASP A 612 12.09 5.70 -6.14
C ASP A 612 12.91 5.95 -4.88
N LYS A 613 13.91 5.11 -4.67
CA LYS A 613 14.85 5.30 -3.57
C LYS A 613 15.54 6.62 -3.85
N VAL A 614 15.31 7.58 -3.01
CA VAL A 614 16.21 8.74 -2.98
C VAL A 614 17.48 8.24 -2.31
N SER A 615 18.38 7.66 -3.10
CA SER A 615 19.71 7.39 -2.63
C SER A 615 20.41 8.74 -2.50
N LEU A 616 20.57 9.18 -1.25
CA LEU A 616 21.47 10.29 -0.95
C LEU A 616 22.88 9.73 -1.12
N ARG A 617 23.51 10.01 -2.25
CA ARG A 617 24.88 9.58 -2.53
C ARG A 617 25.85 10.22 -1.53
N ALA A 618 26.74 9.40 -0.98
CA ALA A 618 27.92 9.86 -0.27
C ALA A 618 29.06 10.24 -1.22
N ASP A 619 29.04 9.73 -2.46
CA ASP A 619 30.11 9.90 -3.44
C ASP A 619 29.72 10.90 -4.55
N ALA A 620 30.71 11.59 -5.09
CA ALA A 620 30.51 12.57 -6.16
C ALA A 620 30.04 11.88 -7.46
N PRO A 621 29.14 12.54 -8.24
CA PRO A 621 28.65 11.99 -9.50
C PRO A 621 29.73 11.82 -10.55
N SER A 622 29.55 10.87 -11.47
CA SER A 622 30.37 10.73 -12.66
C SER A 622 30.07 11.87 -13.64
N ALA A 623 31.10 12.44 -14.23
CA ALA A 623 31.17 13.76 -14.87
C ALA A 623 30.37 13.95 -16.20
N SER A 624 29.20 13.34 -16.42
CA SER A 624 28.54 13.39 -17.74
C SER A 624 27.16 14.06 -17.81
N GLY A 625 26.69 14.76 -16.78
CA GLY A 625 25.38 15.40 -16.79
C GLY A 625 25.24 16.57 -15.81
N LEU A 626 24.11 17.26 -15.86
CA LEU A 626 23.75 18.28 -14.87
C LEU A 626 23.39 17.59 -13.57
N PHE A 627 23.97 18.04 -12.45
CA PHE A 627 23.70 17.52 -11.12
C PHE A 627 23.57 18.62 -10.07
N VAL A 628 22.74 18.37 -9.06
CA VAL A 628 22.41 19.33 -8.01
C VAL A 628 22.68 18.66 -6.66
N GLY A 629 23.37 19.38 -5.75
CA GLY A 629 23.54 18.95 -4.37
C GLY A 629 22.51 19.61 -3.45
N ILE A 630 21.94 18.86 -2.51
CA ILE A 630 21.13 19.44 -1.42
C ILE A 630 22.05 19.80 -0.27
N LEU A 631 22.05 21.06 0.13
CA LEU A 631 22.87 21.51 1.26
C LEU A 631 22.30 20.98 2.57
N ASP A 632 23.07 20.15 3.27
CA ASP A 632 22.67 19.53 4.54
C ASP A 632 22.75 20.53 5.69
N HIS A 633 21.65 20.64 6.46
CA HIS A 633 21.54 21.52 7.62
C HIS A 633 20.43 21.06 8.58
N GLY A 634 20.46 21.53 9.83
CA GLY A 634 19.48 21.13 10.85
C GLY A 634 18.06 21.69 10.69
N GLY A 635 17.82 22.59 9.71
CA GLY A 635 16.51 23.23 9.48
C GLY A 635 15.55 22.46 8.58
N GLY A 636 15.81 21.18 8.30
CA GLY A 636 14.91 20.32 7.52
C GLY A 636 15.35 20.09 6.05
N SER A 637 16.65 19.91 5.81
CA SER A 637 17.21 19.63 4.47
C SER A 637 16.65 18.37 3.79
N ARG A 638 16.03 17.45 4.54
CA ARG A 638 15.47 16.19 4.05
C ARG A 638 13.94 16.18 3.97
N CYS A 639 13.31 17.33 4.14
CA CYS A 639 11.84 17.43 4.19
C CYS A 639 11.13 17.19 2.84
N ALA A 640 11.81 17.32 1.72
CA ALA A 640 11.29 17.06 0.38
C ALA A 640 12.37 16.38 -0.47
N PRO A 641 12.67 15.10 -0.18
CA PRO A 641 13.82 14.40 -0.75
C PRO A 641 13.68 14.13 -2.24
N ARG A 642 12.45 14.00 -2.76
CA ARG A 642 12.17 13.75 -4.18
C ARG A 642 12.05 15.00 -5.04
N ALA A 643 12.05 16.19 -4.43
CA ALA A 643 11.85 17.45 -5.16
C ALA A 643 12.87 17.63 -6.29
N ILE A 644 14.18 17.48 -5.99
CA ILE A 644 15.23 17.58 -6.99
C ILE A 644 15.26 16.38 -7.94
N PRO A 645 15.20 15.11 -7.50
CA PRO A 645 15.08 13.97 -8.40
C PRO A 645 13.95 14.11 -9.43
N ASN A 646 12.76 14.53 -9.00
CA ASN A 646 11.62 14.74 -9.90
C ASN A 646 11.86 15.88 -10.90
N LEU A 647 12.48 16.98 -10.44
CA LEU A 647 12.86 18.08 -11.30
C LEU A 647 13.89 17.65 -12.37
N MET A 648 14.91 16.87 -11.98
CA MET A 648 15.95 16.38 -12.88
C MET A 648 15.38 15.39 -13.92
N LYS A 649 14.47 14.49 -13.51
CA LYS A 649 13.72 13.61 -14.43
C LYS A 649 12.95 14.42 -15.46
N GLN A 650 12.25 15.48 -15.03
CA GLN A 650 11.48 16.33 -15.92
C GLN A 650 12.39 17.12 -16.87
N LEU A 651 13.51 17.63 -16.39
CA LEU A 651 14.50 18.32 -17.22
C LEU A 651 15.05 17.40 -18.32
N ALA A 652 15.39 16.16 -17.97
CA ALA A 652 15.87 15.18 -18.93
C ALA A 652 14.78 14.81 -19.95
N SER A 653 13.55 14.62 -19.52
CA SER A 653 12.40 14.28 -20.39
C SER A 653 12.03 15.42 -21.35
N ASP A 654 11.91 16.66 -20.86
CA ASP A 654 11.33 17.77 -21.62
C ASP A 654 12.37 18.47 -22.50
N PHE A 655 13.66 18.46 -22.11
CA PHE A 655 14.74 19.17 -22.78
C PHE A 655 15.82 18.25 -23.35
N GLY A 656 15.78 16.93 -23.06
CA GLY A 656 16.80 15.97 -23.52
C GLY A 656 18.20 16.23 -22.92
N ILE A 657 18.28 16.97 -21.81
CA ILE A 657 19.54 17.27 -21.11
C ILE A 657 19.86 16.09 -20.19
N PRO A 658 21.05 15.47 -20.33
CA PRO A 658 21.46 14.44 -19.38
C PRO A 658 21.49 15.03 -17.96
N ALA A 659 20.72 14.46 -17.06
CA ALA A 659 20.56 14.95 -15.69
C ALA A 659 20.61 13.78 -14.70
N GLU A 660 21.44 13.92 -13.67
CA GLU A 660 21.55 12.93 -12.60
C GLU A 660 20.33 13.04 -11.70
N THR A 661 19.64 11.91 -11.51
CA THR A 661 18.46 11.83 -10.62
C THR A 661 18.82 11.46 -9.19
N GLU A 662 20.02 10.95 -8.96
CA GLU A 662 20.56 10.73 -7.63
C GLU A 662 21.13 12.03 -7.08
N VAL A 663 20.72 12.40 -5.88
CA VAL A 663 21.04 13.70 -5.28
C VAL A 663 22.08 13.54 -4.17
N GLY A 664 23.13 14.35 -4.20
CA GLY A 664 24.11 14.40 -3.12
C GLY A 664 23.60 15.25 -1.95
N LEU A 665 23.72 14.72 -0.74
CA LEU A 665 23.55 15.52 0.47
C LEU A 665 24.90 16.12 0.85
N VAL A 666 25.05 17.44 0.70
CA VAL A 666 26.32 18.16 0.77
C VAL A 666 26.42 18.93 2.08
N ARG A 667 27.48 18.71 2.84
CA ARG A 667 27.75 19.47 4.05
C ARG A 667 28.54 20.72 3.73
N ALA A 668 28.12 21.88 4.24
CA ALA A 668 28.88 23.12 4.07
C ALA A 668 30.31 23.07 4.66
N SER A 669 30.55 22.16 5.63
CA SER A 669 31.88 21.88 6.20
C SER A 669 32.67 20.80 5.46
N GLY A 670 32.09 20.10 4.48
CA GLY A 670 32.72 19.00 3.73
C GLY A 670 33.51 19.50 2.51
N ASP A 671 34.50 18.72 2.08
CA ASP A 671 35.29 19.02 0.87
C ASP A 671 34.53 18.70 -0.42
N ASP A 672 33.48 17.93 -0.33
CA ASP A 672 32.51 17.62 -1.39
C ASP A 672 31.66 18.83 -1.82
N LEU A 673 31.58 19.89 -0.99
CA LEU A 673 30.91 21.15 -1.31
C LEU A 673 31.34 21.69 -2.70
N TYR A 674 32.61 21.64 -3.00
CA TYR A 674 33.18 22.23 -4.23
C TYR A 674 33.01 21.33 -5.47
N ARG A 675 32.44 20.16 -5.31
CA ARG A 675 32.13 19.23 -6.42
C ARG A 675 30.78 19.47 -7.06
N TYR A 676 29.90 20.19 -6.34
CA TYR A 676 28.55 20.49 -6.81
C TYR A 676 28.48 21.94 -7.29
N PRO A 677 28.36 22.15 -8.60
CA PRO A 677 28.28 23.51 -9.14
C PRO A 677 26.98 24.20 -8.78
N ILE A 678 25.90 23.44 -8.57
CA ILE A 678 24.60 23.93 -8.15
C ILE A 678 24.23 23.29 -6.82
N LEU A 679 23.90 24.13 -5.84
CA LEU A 679 23.36 23.74 -4.57
C LEU A 679 21.88 24.12 -4.46
N PHE A 680 21.11 23.23 -3.90
CA PHE A 680 19.70 23.49 -3.53
C PHE A 680 19.61 23.56 -2.01
N LEU A 681 18.98 24.62 -1.50
CA LEU A 681 18.81 24.86 -0.08
C LEU A 681 17.33 25.04 0.24
N HIS A 682 16.76 24.10 0.96
CA HIS A 682 15.38 24.18 1.40
C HIS A 682 15.21 23.72 2.84
N GLY A 683 14.17 24.19 3.50
CA GLY A 683 13.88 23.80 4.86
C GLY A 683 12.66 24.48 5.42
N ARG A 684 12.28 24.09 6.63
CA ARG A 684 11.14 24.62 7.36
C ARG A 684 11.55 25.28 8.70
N GLY A 685 12.53 24.68 9.39
CA GLY A 685 13.12 25.18 10.61
C GLY A 685 14.16 26.27 10.39
N ALA A 686 14.54 26.96 11.43
CA ALA A 686 15.56 28.00 11.34
C ALA A 686 16.93 27.43 10.95
N LEU A 687 17.61 28.13 10.05
CA LEU A 687 18.96 27.84 9.60
C LEU A 687 19.97 28.64 10.43
N ASN A 688 21.08 28.04 10.75
CA ASN A 688 22.20 28.71 11.41
C ASN A 688 23.53 28.07 10.99
N PHE A 689 24.35 28.81 10.24
CA PHE A 689 25.68 28.38 9.82
C PHE A 689 26.74 28.82 10.82
N THR A 690 27.73 27.96 11.03
CA THR A 690 28.95 28.33 11.78
C THR A 690 29.82 29.27 10.96
N ASP A 691 30.76 29.99 11.60
CA ASP A 691 31.70 30.88 10.91
C ASP A 691 32.58 30.12 9.90
N GLU A 692 32.92 28.86 10.20
CA GLU A 692 33.60 27.98 9.26
C GLU A 692 32.79 27.70 8.01
N GLN A 693 31.50 27.32 8.19
CA GLN A 693 30.57 27.05 7.08
C GLN A 693 30.37 28.30 6.23
N ILE A 694 30.23 29.49 6.86
CA ILE A 694 30.11 30.77 6.15
C ILE A 694 31.36 31.01 5.30
N THR A 695 32.57 30.78 5.85
CA THR A 695 33.85 30.98 5.14
C THR A 695 33.94 30.04 3.93
N ARG A 696 33.55 28.78 4.10
CA ARG A 696 33.54 27.81 3.00
C ARG A 696 32.51 28.14 1.93
N LEU A 697 31.33 28.60 2.29
CA LEU A 697 30.31 29.05 1.34
C LEU A 697 30.75 30.30 0.56
N ARG A 698 31.43 31.24 1.18
CA ARG A 698 32.06 32.37 0.44
C ARG A 698 33.01 31.85 -0.65
N LEU A 699 33.93 30.96 -0.27
CA LEU A 699 34.86 30.35 -1.21
C LEU A 699 34.16 29.54 -2.32
N TYR A 700 33.02 28.92 -2.01
CA TYR A 700 32.19 28.23 -2.99
C TYR A 700 31.65 29.19 -4.06
N PHE A 701 31.13 30.35 -3.67
CA PHE A 701 30.68 31.39 -4.59
C PHE A 701 31.81 32.05 -5.37
N ASP A 702 32.93 32.29 -4.73
CA ASP A 702 34.15 32.82 -5.37
C ASP A 702 34.67 31.88 -6.48
N ARG A 703 34.44 30.59 -6.35
CA ARG A 703 34.75 29.57 -7.35
C ARG A 703 33.67 29.36 -8.41
N GLY A 704 32.63 30.15 -8.42
CA GLY A 704 31.59 30.13 -9.43
C GLY A 704 30.38 29.31 -9.05
N GLY A 705 30.23 28.83 -7.81
CA GLY A 705 29.08 28.10 -7.35
C GLY A 705 27.76 28.86 -7.41
N PHE A 706 26.66 28.14 -7.54
CA PHE A 706 25.32 28.69 -7.61
C PHE A 706 24.42 28.07 -6.51
N LEU A 707 23.56 28.90 -5.90
CA LEU A 707 22.62 28.48 -4.88
C LEU A 707 21.18 28.81 -5.28
N PHE A 708 20.34 27.80 -5.34
CA PHE A 708 18.88 27.97 -5.41
C PHE A 708 18.26 27.63 -4.05
N ALA A 709 17.50 28.56 -3.46
CA ALA A 709 16.93 28.40 -2.14
C ALA A 709 15.41 28.68 -2.12
N ASN A 710 14.67 27.94 -1.28
CA ASN A 710 13.27 28.23 -0.98
C ASN A 710 12.86 27.75 0.41
N ALA A 711 11.92 28.46 1.02
CA ALA A 711 11.28 28.06 2.26
C ALA A 711 10.16 27.06 1.99
N ILE A 712 10.22 25.85 2.53
CA ILE A 712 9.14 24.87 2.45
C ILE A 712 7.87 25.46 3.07
N CYS A 713 6.75 25.38 2.34
CA CYS A 713 5.46 25.99 2.69
C CYS A 713 5.57 27.50 3.04
N ALA A 714 6.54 28.21 2.47
CA ALA A 714 6.88 29.59 2.79
C ALA A 714 7.09 29.82 4.32
N ALA A 715 7.70 28.87 5.00
CA ALA A 715 7.91 28.88 6.45
C ALA A 715 8.68 30.12 6.90
N PRO A 716 8.08 31.00 7.74
CA PRO A 716 8.71 32.28 8.08
C PRO A 716 10.00 32.15 8.87
N ALA A 717 10.18 31.06 9.62
CA ALA A 717 11.40 30.82 10.38
C ALA A 717 12.59 30.58 9.45
N PHE A 718 12.39 29.75 8.42
CA PHE A 718 13.42 29.47 7.43
C PHE A 718 13.71 30.69 6.55
N ASP A 719 12.67 31.36 6.01
CA ASP A 719 12.86 32.55 5.14
C ASP A 719 13.64 33.67 5.86
N ARG A 720 13.30 33.95 7.13
CA ARG A 720 14.07 34.94 7.90
C ARG A 720 15.50 34.52 8.13
N SER A 721 15.73 33.25 8.45
CA SER A 721 17.09 32.76 8.74
C SER A 721 17.96 32.71 7.51
N ILE A 722 17.46 32.24 6.34
CA ILE A 722 18.25 32.23 5.10
C ILE A 722 18.68 33.64 4.68
N ARG A 723 17.77 34.62 4.81
CA ARG A 723 18.13 36.03 4.53
C ARG A 723 19.21 36.56 5.47
N ALA A 724 19.17 36.18 6.75
CA ALA A 724 20.19 36.54 7.73
C ALA A 724 21.53 35.87 7.44
N GLU A 725 21.53 34.59 7.07
CA GLU A 725 22.77 33.87 6.75
C GLU A 725 23.37 34.37 5.42
N LEU A 726 22.57 34.65 4.41
CA LEU A 726 23.04 35.28 3.17
C LEU A 726 23.69 36.64 3.40
N LYS A 727 23.18 37.44 4.33
CA LYS A 727 23.81 38.70 4.72
C LYS A 727 25.17 38.51 5.40
N LYS A 728 25.36 37.39 6.13
CA LYS A 728 26.69 37.07 6.69
C LYS A 728 27.66 36.62 5.58
N ILE A 729 27.18 35.88 4.59
CA ILE A 729 27.99 35.37 3.46
C ILE A 729 28.36 36.53 2.53
N PHE A 730 27.43 37.43 2.24
CA PHE A 730 27.57 38.58 1.32
C PHE A 730 27.30 39.90 2.08
N PRO A 731 28.23 40.36 2.93
CA PRO A 731 27.98 41.53 3.75
C PRO A 731 27.76 42.82 2.95
N ASP A 732 28.42 42.94 1.78
CA ASP A 732 28.44 44.12 0.96
C ASP A 732 27.44 44.08 -0.22
N THR A 733 26.81 42.93 -0.47
CA THR A 733 25.88 42.76 -1.60
C THR A 733 24.49 42.41 -1.08
N PRO A 734 23.49 43.28 -1.26
CA PRO A 734 22.14 43.03 -0.78
C PRO A 734 21.42 41.97 -1.63
N LEU A 735 20.47 41.27 -0.99
CA LEU A 735 19.49 40.44 -1.68
C LEU A 735 18.46 41.35 -2.34
N GLU A 736 18.39 41.37 -3.67
CA GLU A 736 17.50 42.27 -4.47
C GLU A 736 16.45 41.48 -5.25
N ARG A 737 15.33 42.13 -5.60
CA ARG A 737 14.29 41.50 -6.42
C ARG A 737 14.80 41.37 -7.85
N ILE A 738 14.61 40.18 -8.44
CA ILE A 738 14.97 39.91 -9.84
C ILE A 738 13.97 40.57 -10.77
N PRO A 739 14.40 41.38 -11.76
CA PRO A 739 13.51 42.07 -12.68
C PRO A 739 12.70 41.12 -13.57
N ALA A 740 11.48 41.49 -13.97
CA ALA A 740 10.59 40.65 -14.78
C ALA A 740 11.11 40.37 -16.21
N ASP A 741 12.02 41.21 -16.71
CA ASP A 741 12.68 41.08 -18.02
C ASP A 741 14.02 40.32 -17.98
N ASP A 742 14.35 39.76 -16.80
CA ASP A 742 15.56 38.97 -16.58
C ASP A 742 15.56 37.69 -17.40
N PRO A 743 16.73 37.15 -17.83
CA PRO A 743 16.85 35.86 -18.53
C PRO A 743 16.15 34.68 -17.81
N LEU A 744 16.12 34.68 -16.48
CA LEU A 744 15.41 33.68 -15.68
C LEU A 744 13.89 33.59 -16.02
N PHE A 745 13.27 34.66 -16.52
CA PHE A 745 11.84 34.66 -16.86
C PHE A 745 11.55 34.69 -18.33
N THR A 746 12.51 35.11 -19.17
CA THR A 746 12.30 35.32 -20.60
C THR A 746 12.65 34.12 -21.47
N GLY A 747 13.10 33.02 -20.89
CA GLY A 747 13.48 31.81 -21.62
C GLY A 747 14.76 31.95 -22.47
N LYS A 748 15.52 33.04 -22.29
CA LYS A 748 16.76 33.30 -23.07
C LYS A 748 17.83 32.24 -22.85
N SER A 749 17.83 31.59 -21.67
CA SER A 749 18.73 30.48 -21.35
C SER A 749 18.23 29.12 -21.83
N GLY A 750 17.29 29.08 -22.78
CA GLY A 750 16.77 27.84 -23.35
C GLY A 750 15.52 27.24 -22.66
N GLY A 751 14.99 27.92 -21.65
CA GLY A 751 13.83 27.46 -20.88
C GLY A 751 12.49 28.08 -21.36
N PHE A 752 11.60 28.28 -20.42
CA PHE A 752 10.25 28.78 -20.65
C PHE A 752 10.16 30.31 -20.59
N GLU A 753 9.33 30.92 -21.44
CA GLU A 753 8.87 32.28 -21.20
C GLU A 753 7.82 32.27 -20.07
N ILE A 754 8.09 32.97 -18.97
CA ILE A 754 7.27 33.00 -17.77
C ILE A 754 6.79 34.41 -17.49
N ARG A 755 5.55 34.72 -17.85
CA ARG A 755 4.90 36.00 -17.54
C ARG A 755 4.07 35.91 -16.26
N GLU A 756 3.45 34.76 -16.02
CA GLU A 756 2.60 34.50 -14.87
C GLU A 756 2.84 33.06 -14.36
N LEU A 757 2.71 32.88 -13.05
CA LEU A 757 2.78 31.61 -12.36
C LEU A 757 1.55 31.44 -11.47
N GLU A 758 1.08 30.21 -11.36
CA GLU A 758 0.02 29.82 -10.45
C GLU A 758 0.59 29.50 -9.08
N ILE A 759 0.08 30.21 -8.08
CA ILE A 759 0.49 30.07 -6.68
C ILE A 759 -0.74 29.69 -5.86
N ARG A 760 -0.58 28.70 -5.01
CA ARG A 760 -1.54 28.36 -3.98
C ARG A 760 -1.24 29.23 -2.77
N LEU A 761 -2.24 29.94 -2.30
CA LEU A 761 -2.19 30.65 -1.03
C LEU A 761 -3.11 29.94 -0.03
N PRO A 762 -2.67 29.68 1.21
CA PRO A 762 -3.54 29.13 2.25
C PRO A 762 -4.75 30.05 2.45
N ALA A 763 -5.88 29.46 2.86
CA ALA A 763 -7.06 30.25 3.18
C ALA A 763 -6.70 31.24 4.29
N ALA A 764 -7.03 32.51 4.11
CA ALA A 764 -6.80 33.54 5.12
C ALA A 764 -7.53 33.11 6.40
N LYS A 765 -6.80 33.01 7.51
CA LYS A 765 -7.38 32.77 8.84
C LYS A 765 -8.20 33.99 9.21
N ASP A 766 -9.53 33.91 9.08
CA ASP A 766 -10.45 34.94 9.59
C ASP A 766 -10.88 34.51 11.02
N PRO A 767 -10.37 35.16 12.07
CA PRO A 767 -10.71 34.82 13.45
C PRO A 767 -12.21 34.93 13.76
N ALA A 768 -12.96 35.74 12.98
CA ALA A 768 -14.42 35.90 13.15
C ALA A 768 -15.24 34.76 12.51
N ARG A 769 -14.60 33.86 11.75
CA ARG A 769 -15.25 32.74 11.05
C ARG A 769 -14.71 31.36 11.43
N ALA A 770 -14.00 31.27 12.55
CA ALA A 770 -13.65 30.01 13.16
C ALA A 770 -14.96 29.23 13.42
N GLY A 771 -15.18 28.15 12.70
CA GLY A 771 -16.41 27.34 12.76
C GLY A 771 -17.38 27.47 11.57
N GLN A 772 -17.16 28.41 10.62
CA GLN A 772 -17.99 28.57 9.42
C GLN A 772 -17.24 28.46 8.08
N SER A 773 -15.95 28.25 8.08
CA SER A 773 -15.19 28.05 6.84
C SER A 773 -15.51 26.69 6.24
N LYS A 774 -16.46 26.65 5.32
CA LYS A 774 -16.56 25.58 4.32
C LYS A 774 -15.18 25.48 3.69
N GLY A 775 -14.51 24.32 3.83
CA GLY A 775 -13.13 24.08 3.41
C GLY A 775 -12.83 24.65 2.04
N LYS A 776 -12.27 25.84 2.02
CA LYS A 776 -11.70 26.39 0.79
C LYS A 776 -10.29 25.82 0.73
N ILE A 777 -10.09 24.80 -0.09
CA ILE A 777 -8.78 24.47 -0.69
C ILE A 777 -8.08 25.81 -0.98
N GLY A 778 -6.81 25.96 -0.57
CA GLY A 778 -6.08 27.22 -0.73
C GLY A 778 -6.29 27.82 -2.11
N GLN A 779 -6.57 29.09 -2.17
CA GLN A 779 -6.92 29.77 -3.40
C GLN A 779 -5.73 29.74 -4.36
N ILE A 780 -5.93 29.23 -5.59
CA ILE A 780 -4.92 29.34 -6.64
C ILE A 780 -5.11 30.73 -7.30
N VAL A 781 -4.04 31.51 -7.27
CA VAL A 781 -3.96 32.82 -7.90
C VAL A 781 -2.88 32.85 -8.98
N LYS A 782 -3.08 33.61 -10.05
CA LYS A 782 -2.05 33.87 -11.04
C LYS A 782 -1.40 35.22 -10.72
N GLN A 783 -0.09 35.24 -10.69
CA GLN A 783 0.68 36.45 -10.50
C GLN A 783 2.00 36.43 -11.28
N ALA A 784 2.58 37.60 -11.48
CA ALA A 784 3.91 37.73 -12.06
C ALA A 784 4.95 36.98 -11.19
N PRO A 785 5.99 36.39 -11.82
CA PRO A 785 7.03 35.66 -11.09
C PRO A 785 7.74 36.60 -10.10
N GLU A 786 8.06 36.03 -8.93
CA GLU A 786 8.76 36.76 -7.88
C GLU A 786 9.92 35.92 -7.36
N LEU A 787 11.15 36.40 -7.60
CA LEU A 787 12.39 35.85 -7.09
C LEU A 787 13.27 36.96 -6.55
N TYR A 788 14.12 36.58 -5.62
CA TYR A 788 15.17 37.44 -5.09
C TYR A 788 16.54 36.82 -5.41
N GLY A 789 17.57 37.64 -5.59
CA GLY A 789 18.92 37.16 -5.91
C GLY A 789 20.04 38.03 -5.40
N ILE A 790 21.23 37.46 -5.42
CA ILE A 790 22.49 38.15 -5.17
C ILE A 790 23.35 38.01 -6.44
N LYS A 791 23.90 39.12 -6.92
CA LYS A 791 24.81 39.15 -8.07
C LYS A 791 26.26 39.15 -7.64
N SER A 792 27.09 38.40 -8.37
CA SER A 792 28.51 38.50 -8.38
C SER A 792 29.01 38.49 -9.82
N ASP A 793 29.93 39.40 -10.18
CA ASP A 793 30.45 39.54 -11.53
C ASP A 793 29.39 39.62 -12.64
N GLY A 794 28.28 40.35 -12.35
CA GLY A 794 27.19 40.57 -13.30
C GLY A 794 26.20 39.44 -13.48
N ARG A 795 26.36 38.28 -12.82
CA ARG A 795 25.49 37.12 -12.85
C ARG A 795 24.82 36.88 -11.50
N TRP A 796 23.65 36.27 -11.49
CA TRP A 796 23.05 35.77 -10.26
C TRP A 796 23.84 34.55 -9.77
N VAL A 797 24.30 34.56 -8.53
CA VAL A 797 24.95 33.43 -7.86
C VAL A 797 24.07 32.82 -6.77
N VAL A 798 23.09 33.58 -6.31
CA VAL A 798 22.05 33.12 -5.39
C VAL A 798 20.70 33.50 -5.96
N VAL A 799 19.75 32.57 -5.95
CA VAL A 799 18.33 32.78 -6.26
C VAL A 799 17.50 32.24 -5.11
N VAL A 800 16.59 33.07 -4.58
CA VAL A 800 15.69 32.73 -3.48
C VAL A 800 14.25 32.89 -3.93
N SER A 801 13.47 31.83 -3.79
CA SER A 801 12.01 31.89 -4.01
C SER A 801 11.29 32.18 -2.68
N PRO A 802 10.41 33.21 -2.61
CA PRO A 802 9.59 33.47 -1.43
C PRO A 802 8.45 32.47 -1.27
N TYR A 803 8.09 31.76 -2.34
CA TYR A 803 7.06 30.73 -2.36
C TYR A 803 7.70 29.34 -2.48
N ASP A 804 7.03 28.35 -1.89
CA ASP A 804 7.51 26.99 -1.90
C ASP A 804 7.49 26.36 -3.32
N VAL A 805 8.63 25.81 -3.72
CA VAL A 805 8.79 24.96 -4.91
C VAL A 805 8.92 23.49 -4.52
N SER A 806 9.48 23.22 -3.35
CA SER A 806 9.85 21.86 -2.92
C SER A 806 8.64 20.94 -2.78
N CYS A 807 7.59 21.36 -2.09
CA CYS A 807 6.39 20.56 -1.92
C CYS A 807 5.68 20.24 -3.25
N ALA A 808 5.67 21.22 -4.14
CA ALA A 808 5.09 21.04 -5.48
C ALA A 808 5.88 20.04 -6.33
N LEU A 809 7.21 20.11 -6.29
CA LEU A 809 8.11 19.17 -6.99
C LEU A 809 8.11 17.79 -6.33
N GLU A 810 7.99 17.70 -5.00
CA GLU A 810 7.80 16.46 -4.25
C GLU A 810 6.52 15.72 -4.63
N GLY A 811 5.52 16.43 -5.16
CA GLY A 811 4.20 15.87 -5.44
C GLY A 811 3.21 15.99 -4.27
N HIS A 812 3.59 16.66 -3.18
CA HIS A 812 2.74 16.91 -2.03
C HIS A 812 2.24 18.36 -2.04
N ALA A 813 0.98 18.56 -2.39
CA ALA A 813 0.35 19.87 -2.36
C ALA A 813 -0.60 19.97 -1.16
N SER A 814 -0.06 20.35 0.00
CA SER A 814 -0.88 20.66 1.17
C SER A 814 -1.68 21.95 0.93
N ALA A 815 -2.94 21.97 1.35
CA ALA A 815 -3.79 23.17 1.31
C ALA A 815 -3.27 24.30 2.22
N GLU A 816 -2.42 23.96 3.20
CA GLU A 816 -1.76 24.89 4.12
C GLU A 816 -0.50 25.51 3.54
N CYS A 817 0.02 24.98 2.43
CA CYS A 817 1.27 25.40 1.85
C CYS A 817 1.08 26.63 0.95
N ALA A 818 1.77 27.73 1.26
CA ALA A 818 1.92 28.84 0.34
C ALA A 818 3.04 28.51 -0.67
N GLY A 819 2.67 28.07 -1.87
CA GLY A 819 3.63 27.59 -2.86
C GLY A 819 3.08 27.54 -4.28
N TYR A 820 3.96 27.25 -5.21
CA TYR A 820 3.58 27.12 -6.62
C TYR A 820 2.76 25.84 -6.87
N THR A 821 1.94 25.86 -7.93
CA THR A 821 1.43 24.59 -8.48
C THR A 821 2.58 23.78 -9.07
N ARG A 822 2.43 22.46 -9.21
CA ARG A 822 3.49 21.57 -9.72
C ARG A 822 4.07 22.05 -11.05
N GLN A 823 3.19 22.43 -11.99
CA GLN A 823 3.62 22.93 -13.30
C GLN A 823 4.38 24.25 -13.19
N SER A 824 3.92 25.18 -12.36
CA SER A 824 4.57 26.47 -12.15
C SER A 824 5.92 26.32 -11.47
N ALA A 825 6.02 25.46 -10.44
CA ALA A 825 7.26 25.14 -9.76
C ALA A 825 8.31 24.52 -10.71
N ALA A 826 7.89 23.55 -11.52
CA ALA A 826 8.76 22.89 -12.48
C ALA A 826 9.31 23.88 -13.53
N ARG A 827 8.43 24.66 -14.17
CA ARG A 827 8.85 25.67 -15.19
C ARG A 827 9.84 26.67 -14.60
N LEU A 828 9.55 27.18 -13.39
CA LEU A 828 10.43 28.16 -12.73
C LEU A 828 11.78 27.54 -12.38
N SER A 829 11.79 26.37 -11.77
CA SER A 829 13.00 25.68 -11.35
C SER A 829 13.86 25.25 -12.53
N ILE A 830 13.26 24.76 -13.62
CA ILE A 830 13.98 24.44 -14.87
C ILE A 830 14.69 25.68 -15.40
N ASN A 831 14.02 26.84 -15.47
CA ASN A 831 14.66 28.07 -15.90
C ASN A 831 15.85 28.45 -15.03
N ILE A 832 15.72 28.31 -13.71
CA ILE A 832 16.82 28.58 -12.77
C ILE A 832 18.00 27.63 -13.00
N LEU A 833 17.75 26.34 -13.22
CA LEU A 833 18.80 25.36 -13.49
C LEU A 833 19.48 25.59 -14.84
N LEU A 834 18.72 25.91 -15.88
CA LEU A 834 19.27 26.22 -17.21
C LEU A 834 20.11 27.49 -17.17
N TYR A 835 19.63 28.52 -16.47
CA TYR A 835 20.43 29.74 -16.24
C TYR A 835 21.73 29.43 -15.51
N ALA A 836 21.68 28.64 -14.42
CA ALA A 836 22.88 28.26 -13.70
C ALA A 836 23.85 27.48 -14.60
N ALA A 837 23.34 26.54 -15.41
CA ALA A 837 24.14 25.71 -16.30
C ALA A 837 24.80 26.49 -17.43
N GLU A 838 24.26 27.64 -17.85
CA GLU A 838 24.85 28.51 -18.89
C GLU A 838 26.21 29.10 -18.44
N TYR A 839 26.45 29.19 -17.14
CA TYR A 839 27.66 29.77 -16.53
C TYR A 839 28.59 28.73 -15.87
N LEU A 840 28.30 27.44 -16.03
CA LEU A 840 29.13 26.32 -15.57
C LEU A 840 30.07 25.87 -16.71
#